data_0e283b6094f6952f3b7d50764c91a59e
#
_entry.id   0e283b6094f6952f3b7d50764c91a59e
#
_cell.length_a   1.000
_cell.length_b   1.000
_cell.length_c   1.000
_cell.angle_alpha   90.00
_cell.angle_beta   90.00
_cell.angle_gamma   90.00
#
_symmetry.space_group_name_H-M   'P 1'
#
loop_
_entity.id
_entity.type
_entity.pdbx_description
1 polymer ?
#
loop_
_entity_poly.entity_id
_entity_poly.type
_entity_poly.pdbx_seq_one_letter_code
_entity_poly.pdbx_strand_id
1 'polypeptide(L)'
;MPLIVEFTCELPNGVHARPASHVETLCNTFTSQIEWHNLRTDRKGSAKSALALIGTDTLAGDHCQLVISGADEQVACQRLSQWLRDEFPLCDAPLAEIKNSELEPLPASLTQLNPQIYRARSVCSGSAGGVLTPLSSLDLNALGELPTANDTETEQAALDNGLAMLIKHIEFRQLDSDGAASAILEAHRSLAGDASLRQHLLDGVLRGLSCAQAIVESANHFCNEFARASSSYLQERALDVRDVCFQLLQHIYGEQRFPAPGQLTRPSICMAEELTPSQFLELDKTFLKGLLLKSGGNTSHTVILARSFNIPTLVGVEIEALTPWRQQTVYIDGNAGAIVVAPDEPVTRYYQQEARVQDALREQQRIWLTQEARTADGIRMEVAANIAHSVEAQAAFSNSAEAVGLFRTEMLYMDRACAPDENELYNIFCQALESAKGRSIIVRTMDIGGDKPVDYLNIPAEANPFLGYRAVRIYEEYASLFTTQLRSILRASAHGNLKIMIPMISSMEEILWVKEKLAEAKQQLRNEHIPFDEKIPLGIMLEVPSVMFIIDQCCEEIDFFSIGSNDLTQYLLAVDRDNAKVTRHYNSLNPAFLRALDFAVQAVHRQGKWIGLCGELGAKGSVLPLLVGLGLDEISMGAPSIPAAKARMAQLDSRACRQLLNQAMACRTSLEVEHLLAQFRMSQQDAPLVTAQCITLDSDWRSKEEVIKGMTDNLLLAGRCRYPRKLEADLWAREAVFSTGLGFSFAIPHSKSEHIEQSTISVARLNAPVRWGDDEAQFIIMLTLNKHAAGDQHMRIFSRLARRIMHEEFRNTLVNAASADAIASLLQHELEL
;
A
#
# COMPACT_ATOMS: atom_id res chain seq x y z
N MET A 1 16.72 -45.79 -17.44
CA MET A 1 16.21 -45.74 -16.05
C MET A 1 15.91 -44.25 -15.83
N PRO A 2 14.81 -43.91 -15.17
CA PRO A 2 14.52 -42.54 -14.89
C PRO A 2 15.68 -41.88 -14.11
N LEU A 3 16.00 -40.63 -14.45
CA LEU A 3 16.99 -39.83 -13.73
C LEU A 3 16.34 -39.28 -12.48
N ILE A 4 17.07 -39.21 -11.36
CA ILE A 4 16.56 -38.69 -10.09
C ILE A 4 17.44 -37.51 -9.68
N VAL A 5 16.82 -36.38 -9.34
CA VAL A 5 17.46 -35.23 -8.73
C VAL A 5 16.95 -35.09 -7.30
N GLU A 6 17.85 -35.21 -6.31
CA GLU A 6 17.51 -35.05 -4.90
C GLU A 6 17.84 -33.62 -4.45
N PHE A 7 16.95 -33.04 -3.66
CA PHE A 7 17.15 -31.68 -3.12
C PHE A 7 16.35 -31.49 -1.82
N THR A 8 16.67 -30.41 -1.11
CA THR A 8 15.92 -29.96 0.06
C THR A 8 15.17 -28.69 -0.30
N CYS A 9 13.90 -28.59 0.08
CA CYS A 9 13.10 -27.39 -0.13
C CYS A 9 13.58 -26.27 0.80
N GLU A 10 14.20 -25.23 0.23
CA GLU A 10 14.70 -24.07 0.99
C GLU A 10 13.70 -22.91 1.02
N LEU A 11 12.53 -23.07 0.38
CA LEU A 11 11.50 -22.03 0.36
C LEU A 11 10.92 -21.79 1.75
N PRO A 12 10.92 -20.55 2.27
CA PRO A 12 10.48 -20.26 3.64
C PRO A 12 9.02 -20.60 3.91
N ASN A 13 8.15 -20.52 2.89
CA ASN A 13 6.73 -20.85 3.00
C ASN A 13 6.35 -22.17 2.30
N GLY A 14 7.35 -22.97 1.87
CA GLY A 14 7.13 -24.20 1.11
C GLY A 14 6.69 -23.98 -0.34
N VAL A 15 6.30 -25.06 -1.02
CA VAL A 15 5.84 -25.03 -2.41
C VAL A 15 4.36 -24.64 -2.47
N HIS A 16 4.09 -23.35 -2.57
CA HIS A 16 2.76 -22.78 -2.78
C HIS A 16 2.58 -22.29 -4.25
N ALA A 17 1.47 -21.61 -4.55
CA ALA A 17 1.09 -21.28 -5.93
C ALA A 17 2.20 -20.60 -6.74
N ARG A 18 2.91 -19.61 -6.17
CA ARG A 18 3.96 -18.88 -6.87
C ARG A 18 5.18 -19.77 -7.21
N PRO A 19 5.86 -20.42 -6.25
CA PRO A 19 6.91 -21.37 -6.57
C PRO A 19 6.43 -22.53 -7.46
N ALA A 20 5.21 -23.05 -7.22
CA ALA A 20 4.66 -24.10 -8.03
C ALA A 20 4.49 -23.70 -9.50
N SER A 21 4.03 -22.49 -9.77
CA SER A 21 3.91 -21.96 -11.13
C SER A 21 5.29 -21.81 -11.81
N HIS A 22 6.33 -21.40 -11.08
CA HIS A 22 7.69 -21.35 -11.62
C HIS A 22 8.21 -22.75 -12.00
N VAL A 23 8.02 -23.75 -11.08
CA VAL A 23 8.36 -25.16 -11.38
C VAL A 23 7.60 -25.64 -12.60
N GLU A 24 6.27 -25.42 -12.66
CA GLU A 24 5.40 -25.79 -13.76
C GLU A 24 5.90 -25.22 -15.08
N THR A 25 6.14 -23.89 -15.12
CA THR A 25 6.60 -23.19 -16.31
C THR A 25 7.91 -23.79 -16.83
N LEU A 26 8.88 -23.99 -15.95
CA LEU A 26 10.16 -24.58 -16.34
C LEU A 26 10.00 -26.03 -16.80
N CYS A 27 9.27 -26.86 -16.06
CA CYS A 27 9.07 -28.26 -16.41
C CYS A 27 8.31 -28.45 -17.73
N ASN A 28 7.42 -27.52 -18.09
CA ASN A 28 6.69 -27.56 -19.35
C ASN A 28 7.56 -27.25 -20.59
N THR A 29 8.76 -26.72 -20.42
CA THR A 29 9.73 -26.56 -21.53
C THR A 29 10.33 -27.89 -22.01
N PHE A 30 10.19 -28.96 -21.22
CA PHE A 30 10.73 -30.28 -21.56
C PHE A 30 9.63 -31.23 -22.04
N THR A 31 10.00 -32.22 -22.90
CA THR A 31 9.09 -33.26 -23.36
C THR A 31 9.00 -34.42 -22.39
N SER A 32 10.04 -34.65 -21.54
CA SER A 32 10.08 -35.68 -20.52
C SER A 32 8.97 -35.55 -19.50
N GLN A 33 8.53 -36.67 -18.93
CA GLN A 33 7.70 -36.69 -17.73
C GLN A 33 8.56 -36.36 -16.52
N ILE A 34 8.10 -35.47 -15.66
CA ILE A 34 8.79 -35.00 -14.45
C ILE A 34 7.82 -35.12 -13.29
N GLU A 35 8.15 -35.98 -12.34
CA GLU A 35 7.36 -36.23 -11.11
C GLU A 35 8.10 -35.63 -9.92
N TRP A 36 7.43 -34.81 -9.15
CA TRP A 36 7.88 -34.34 -7.85
C TRP A 36 7.44 -35.29 -6.74
N HIS A 37 8.36 -35.73 -5.93
CA HIS A 37 8.10 -36.62 -4.79
C HIS A 37 8.61 -35.98 -3.50
N ASN A 38 7.71 -35.65 -2.59
CA ASN A 38 8.06 -35.22 -1.23
C ASN A 38 8.24 -36.45 -0.33
N LEU A 39 9.46 -36.64 0.15
CA LEU A 39 9.81 -37.83 0.96
C LEU A 39 9.24 -37.79 2.39
N ARG A 40 8.92 -36.60 2.93
CA ARG A 40 8.27 -36.48 4.24
C ARG A 40 6.82 -36.96 4.21
N THR A 41 6.07 -36.54 3.19
CA THR A 41 4.63 -36.87 3.07
C THR A 41 4.36 -38.13 2.26
N ASP A 42 5.37 -38.63 1.55
CA ASP A 42 5.30 -39.72 0.54
C ASP A 42 4.30 -39.39 -0.60
N ARG A 43 4.03 -38.07 -0.83
CA ARG A 43 3.15 -37.64 -1.89
C ARG A 43 3.93 -37.31 -3.16
N LYS A 44 3.28 -37.60 -4.28
CA LYS A 44 3.82 -37.38 -5.61
C LYS A 44 2.88 -36.55 -6.44
N GLY A 45 3.45 -35.71 -7.30
CA GLY A 45 2.69 -34.88 -8.21
C GLY A 45 3.46 -34.60 -9.49
N SER A 46 2.76 -34.34 -10.58
CA SER A 46 3.39 -33.90 -11.82
C SER A 46 4.02 -32.52 -11.61
N ALA A 47 5.33 -32.42 -11.86
CA ALA A 47 6.01 -31.11 -11.81
C ALA A 47 5.58 -30.14 -12.93
N LYS A 48 4.76 -30.63 -13.87
CA LYS A 48 4.15 -29.85 -14.95
C LYS A 48 2.75 -29.30 -14.62
N SER A 49 2.34 -29.36 -13.35
CA SER A 49 1.09 -28.84 -12.85
C SER A 49 1.30 -28.18 -11.50
N ALA A 50 0.95 -26.92 -11.39
CA ALA A 50 1.04 -26.17 -10.13
C ALA A 50 0.15 -26.79 -9.06
N LEU A 51 -1.07 -27.23 -9.41
CA LEU A 51 -1.98 -27.90 -8.46
C LEU A 51 -1.42 -29.20 -7.93
N ALA A 52 -0.84 -30.04 -8.80
CA ALA A 52 -0.23 -31.29 -8.37
C ALA A 52 0.98 -31.08 -7.47
N LEU A 53 1.80 -30.06 -7.75
CA LEU A 53 2.94 -29.66 -6.91
C LEU A 53 2.48 -29.20 -5.52
N ILE A 54 1.49 -28.34 -5.44
CA ILE A 54 0.91 -27.87 -4.17
C ILE A 54 0.35 -29.06 -3.38
N GLY A 55 -0.29 -30.02 -4.06
CA GLY A 55 -0.82 -31.25 -3.45
C GLY A 55 0.25 -32.13 -2.77
N THR A 56 1.53 -31.97 -3.08
CA THR A 56 2.63 -32.70 -2.41
C THR A 56 2.88 -32.24 -0.96
N ASP A 57 2.31 -31.11 -0.53
CA ASP A 57 2.46 -30.49 0.80
C ASP A 57 3.94 -30.35 1.20
N THR A 58 4.73 -29.80 0.29
CA THR A 58 6.17 -29.59 0.48
C THR A 58 6.43 -28.32 1.28
N LEU A 59 7.06 -28.47 2.44
CA LEU A 59 7.41 -27.38 3.36
C LEU A 59 8.91 -27.08 3.35
N ALA A 60 9.28 -25.96 3.97
CA ALA A 60 10.69 -25.61 4.20
C ALA A 60 11.40 -26.75 4.96
N GLY A 61 12.56 -27.18 4.44
CA GLY A 61 13.36 -28.26 5.01
C GLY A 61 12.96 -29.68 4.57
N ASP A 62 11.89 -29.86 3.78
CA ASP A 62 11.53 -31.18 3.27
C ASP A 62 12.54 -31.67 2.23
N HIS A 63 12.87 -32.96 2.33
CA HIS A 63 13.65 -33.66 1.32
C HIS A 63 12.74 -34.12 0.17
N CYS A 64 13.10 -33.74 -1.03
CA CYS A 64 12.33 -34.05 -2.23
C CYS A 64 13.17 -34.67 -3.33
N GLN A 65 12.48 -35.36 -4.25
CA GLN A 65 13.07 -35.95 -5.45
C GLN A 65 12.29 -35.50 -6.69
N LEU A 66 13.00 -35.11 -7.77
CA LEU A 66 12.46 -35.07 -9.11
C LEU A 66 12.81 -36.33 -9.86
N VAL A 67 11.81 -37.07 -10.32
CA VAL A 67 11.95 -38.28 -11.12
C VAL A 67 11.66 -37.91 -12.59
N ILE A 68 12.67 -37.98 -13.44
CA ILE A 68 12.63 -37.51 -14.83
C ILE A 68 12.75 -38.71 -15.76
N SER A 69 11.83 -38.82 -16.73
CA SER A 69 11.85 -39.90 -17.73
C SER A 69 11.33 -39.40 -19.09
N GLY A 70 12.07 -39.63 -20.16
CA GLY A 70 11.66 -39.25 -21.50
C GLY A 70 12.83 -39.03 -22.48
N ALA A 71 12.54 -38.46 -23.63
CA ALA A 71 13.52 -38.30 -24.70
C ALA A 71 14.63 -37.27 -24.39
N ASP A 72 14.30 -36.23 -23.62
CA ASP A 72 15.21 -35.14 -23.22
C ASP A 72 15.61 -35.19 -21.73
N GLU A 73 15.48 -36.36 -21.08
CA GLU A 73 15.70 -36.55 -19.65
C GLU A 73 17.06 -36.06 -19.15
N GLN A 74 18.13 -36.19 -19.95
CA GLN A 74 19.47 -35.72 -19.56
C GLN A 74 19.55 -34.20 -19.52
N VAL A 75 18.99 -33.52 -20.50
CA VAL A 75 18.95 -32.08 -20.59
C VAL A 75 18.07 -31.50 -19.48
N ALA A 76 16.89 -32.09 -19.27
CA ALA A 76 15.97 -31.73 -18.20
C ALA A 76 16.63 -31.91 -16.81
N CYS A 77 17.29 -33.04 -16.58
CA CYS A 77 17.97 -33.32 -15.31
C CYS A 77 19.09 -32.29 -15.02
N GLN A 78 19.89 -31.97 -16.03
CA GLN A 78 20.98 -30.98 -15.85
C GLN A 78 20.41 -29.58 -15.53
N ARG A 79 19.44 -29.09 -16.30
CA ARG A 79 18.82 -27.75 -16.13
C ARG A 79 18.05 -27.66 -14.79
N LEU A 80 17.25 -28.67 -14.46
CA LEU A 80 16.49 -28.70 -13.22
C LEU A 80 17.39 -28.81 -11.99
N SER A 81 18.48 -29.61 -12.05
CA SER A 81 19.46 -29.68 -10.94
C SER A 81 20.16 -28.34 -10.70
N GLN A 82 20.45 -27.58 -11.74
CA GLN A 82 20.99 -26.25 -11.62
C GLN A 82 19.95 -25.30 -11.06
N TRP A 83 18.75 -25.26 -11.62
CA TRP A 83 17.68 -24.38 -11.21
C TRP A 83 17.26 -24.58 -9.74
N LEU A 84 17.15 -25.83 -9.30
CA LEU A 84 16.83 -26.17 -7.90
C LEU A 84 17.86 -25.63 -6.89
N ARG A 85 19.13 -25.51 -7.30
CA ARG A 85 20.19 -24.95 -6.44
C ARG A 85 20.24 -23.44 -6.46
N ASP A 86 20.08 -22.85 -7.65
CA ASP A 86 20.45 -21.46 -7.89
C ASP A 86 19.22 -20.50 -7.87
N GLU A 87 18.06 -20.98 -8.33
CA GLU A 87 16.88 -20.15 -8.58
C GLU A 87 15.69 -20.51 -7.68
N PHE A 88 15.44 -21.80 -7.41
CA PHE A 88 14.30 -22.25 -6.62
C PHE A 88 14.24 -21.65 -5.21
N PRO A 89 15.33 -21.52 -4.43
CA PRO A 89 15.28 -20.87 -3.12
C PRO A 89 14.87 -19.39 -3.17
N LEU A 90 15.01 -18.75 -4.33
CA LEU A 90 14.69 -17.33 -4.55
C LEU A 90 13.25 -17.11 -5.04
N CYS A 91 12.51 -18.19 -5.36
CA CYS A 91 11.14 -18.10 -5.85
C CYS A 91 10.13 -17.58 -4.82
N ASP A 92 10.53 -17.48 -3.54
CA ASP A 92 9.65 -17.04 -2.47
C ASP A 92 10.41 -16.24 -1.39
N ALA A 93 9.71 -15.28 -0.77
CA ALA A 93 10.22 -14.50 0.34
C ALA A 93 9.50 -14.86 1.64
N PRO A 94 10.15 -14.76 2.81
CA PRO A 94 9.48 -14.96 4.09
C PRO A 94 8.26 -14.05 4.21
N LEU A 95 7.11 -14.62 4.53
CA LEU A 95 5.94 -13.83 4.90
C LEU A 95 6.27 -13.02 6.16
N ALA A 96 5.88 -11.75 6.18
CA ALA A 96 6.04 -10.91 7.36
C ALA A 96 5.40 -11.61 8.58
N GLU A 97 6.16 -11.80 9.65
CA GLU A 97 5.62 -12.38 10.89
C GLU A 97 4.38 -11.61 11.32
N ILE A 98 3.27 -12.31 11.38
CA ILE A 98 2.03 -11.78 11.93
C ILE A 98 2.25 -11.71 13.44
N LYS A 99 2.67 -10.55 13.94
CA LYS A 99 2.56 -10.28 15.37
C LYS A 99 1.08 -10.46 15.71
N ASN A 100 0.78 -11.40 16.61
CA ASN A 100 -0.53 -11.48 17.24
C ASN A 100 -0.77 -10.12 17.90
N SER A 101 -1.42 -9.20 17.21
CA SER A 101 -1.77 -7.90 17.76
C SER A 101 -2.86 -8.17 18.80
N GLU A 102 -2.55 -7.87 20.04
CA GLU A 102 -3.59 -7.72 21.06
C GLU A 102 -4.68 -6.79 20.50
N LEU A 103 -5.93 -7.12 20.77
CA LEU A 103 -7.06 -6.30 20.33
C LEU A 103 -6.87 -4.87 20.89
N GLU A 104 -6.83 -3.89 20.01
CA GLU A 104 -6.74 -2.48 20.41
C GLU A 104 -7.86 -2.14 21.42
N PRO A 105 -7.59 -1.34 22.44
CA PRO A 105 -8.61 -0.92 23.40
C PRO A 105 -9.73 -0.17 22.69
N LEU A 106 -10.96 -0.32 23.21
CA LEU A 106 -12.08 0.47 22.70
C LEU A 106 -11.87 1.96 22.97
N PRO A 107 -12.37 2.85 22.08
CA PRO A 107 -12.38 4.28 22.34
C PRO A 107 -13.05 4.59 23.67
N ALA A 108 -12.46 5.49 24.47
CA ALA A 108 -12.90 5.74 25.83
C ALA A 108 -14.34 6.29 25.88
N SER A 109 -14.72 7.25 25.02
CA SER A 109 -16.10 7.75 24.96
C SER A 109 -17.10 6.66 24.54
N LEU A 110 -16.73 5.79 23.62
CA LEU A 110 -17.56 4.67 23.23
C LEU A 110 -17.76 3.68 24.41
N THR A 111 -16.72 3.46 25.20
CA THR A 111 -16.80 2.60 26.40
C THR A 111 -17.75 3.18 27.44
N GLN A 112 -17.78 4.51 27.61
CA GLN A 112 -18.71 5.18 28.53
C GLN A 112 -20.19 5.02 28.12
N LEU A 113 -20.43 4.92 26.80
CA LEU A 113 -21.79 4.68 26.26
C LEU A 113 -22.27 3.24 26.46
N ASN A 114 -21.36 2.32 26.85
CA ASN A 114 -21.65 0.91 27.16
C ASN A 114 -22.46 0.17 26.07
N PRO A 115 -22.10 0.26 24.78
CA PRO A 115 -22.80 -0.40 23.70
C PRO A 115 -22.63 -1.92 23.73
N GLN A 116 -23.51 -2.64 23.06
CA GLN A 116 -23.36 -4.07 22.86
C GLN A 116 -22.34 -4.31 21.73
N ILE A 117 -21.21 -4.94 22.06
CA ILE A 117 -20.06 -5.10 21.16
C ILE A 117 -19.63 -6.57 21.05
N TYR A 118 -19.34 -6.98 19.81
CA TYR A 118 -18.55 -8.19 19.52
C TYR A 118 -17.16 -7.78 19.09
N ARG A 119 -16.14 -8.57 19.45
CA ARG A 119 -14.75 -8.26 19.14
C ARG A 119 -14.24 -9.26 18.11
N ALA A 120 -13.47 -8.76 17.12
CA ALA A 120 -12.85 -9.58 16.10
C ALA A 120 -11.55 -8.92 15.62
N ARG A 121 -10.69 -9.69 14.96
CA ARG A 121 -9.40 -9.19 14.47
C ARG A 121 -9.61 -8.27 13.28
N SER A 122 -9.06 -7.06 13.36
CA SER A 122 -9.04 -6.12 12.24
C SER A 122 -7.96 -6.49 11.21
N VAL A 123 -8.34 -6.45 9.93
CA VAL A 123 -7.43 -6.62 8.80
C VAL A 123 -7.47 -5.42 7.85
N CYS A 124 -8.50 -4.58 7.95
CA CYS A 124 -8.56 -3.29 7.26
C CYS A 124 -9.20 -2.26 8.20
N SER A 125 -8.52 -1.16 8.43
CA SER A 125 -8.95 -0.07 9.32
C SER A 125 -10.12 0.74 8.74
N GLY A 126 -10.71 1.61 9.56
CA GLY A 126 -11.84 2.46 9.21
C GLY A 126 -13.08 2.09 10.00
N SER A 127 -14.09 2.95 9.94
CA SER A 127 -15.40 2.71 10.58
C SER A 127 -16.53 2.98 9.60
N ALA A 128 -17.58 2.18 9.67
CA ALA A 128 -18.75 2.36 8.81
C ALA A 128 -20.02 1.80 9.46
N GLY A 129 -21.16 2.38 9.12
CA GLY A 129 -22.47 1.89 9.48
C GLY A 129 -23.21 1.32 8.27
N GLY A 130 -23.98 0.27 8.48
CA GLY A 130 -24.79 -0.33 7.43
C GLY A 130 -25.70 -1.43 7.94
N VAL A 131 -26.56 -1.95 7.08
CA VAL A 131 -27.42 -3.08 7.41
C VAL A 131 -26.61 -4.36 7.35
N LEU A 132 -26.68 -5.17 8.40
CA LEU A 132 -26.01 -6.47 8.45
C LEU A 132 -26.63 -7.44 7.43
N THR A 133 -25.90 -7.69 6.35
CA THR A 133 -26.38 -8.48 5.21
C THR A 133 -25.56 -9.76 5.12
N PRO A 134 -26.18 -10.94 5.33
CA PRO A 134 -25.47 -12.20 5.12
C PRO A 134 -25.23 -12.43 3.63
N LEU A 135 -24.04 -12.86 3.28
CA LEU A 135 -23.70 -13.38 1.96
C LEU A 135 -23.65 -14.91 2.05
N SER A 136 -24.16 -15.57 1.04
CA SER A 136 -24.04 -17.02 0.94
C SER A 136 -22.60 -17.39 0.64
N SER A 137 -22.03 -18.31 1.40
CA SER A 137 -20.76 -18.94 1.04
C SER A 137 -20.92 -19.76 -0.24
N LEU A 138 -19.86 -19.81 -1.04
CA LEU A 138 -19.84 -20.58 -2.27
C LEU A 138 -19.67 -22.06 -1.91
N ASP A 139 -20.78 -22.76 -1.74
CA ASP A 139 -20.78 -24.22 -1.54
C ASP A 139 -21.23 -24.92 -2.82
N LEU A 140 -20.26 -25.51 -3.53
CA LEU A 140 -20.52 -26.24 -4.75
C LEU A 140 -21.36 -27.50 -4.53
N ASN A 141 -21.43 -28.02 -3.31
CA ASN A 141 -22.26 -29.17 -2.97
C ASN A 141 -23.70 -28.81 -2.70
N ALA A 142 -23.99 -27.54 -2.45
CA ALA A 142 -25.35 -27.01 -2.19
C ALA A 142 -26.03 -26.45 -3.44
N LEU A 143 -25.47 -26.64 -4.64
CA LEU A 143 -25.97 -26.04 -5.90
C LEU A 143 -27.30 -26.66 -6.41
N GLY A 144 -27.92 -27.58 -5.69
CA GLY A 144 -29.15 -28.23 -6.10
C GLY A 144 -28.96 -29.31 -7.16
N GLU A 145 -29.99 -29.58 -7.99
CA GLU A 145 -29.90 -30.60 -9.04
C GLU A 145 -28.95 -30.15 -10.16
N LEU A 146 -27.82 -30.86 -10.27
CA LEU A 146 -26.84 -30.62 -11.35
C LEU A 146 -27.38 -31.15 -12.69
N PRO A 147 -27.00 -30.51 -13.81
CA PRO A 147 -27.38 -30.98 -15.15
C PRO A 147 -27.01 -32.46 -15.34
N THR A 148 -27.85 -33.20 -16.02
CA THR A 148 -27.57 -34.57 -16.45
C THR A 148 -26.62 -34.57 -17.64
N ALA A 149 -25.76 -35.59 -17.72
CA ALA A 149 -24.81 -35.73 -18.82
C ALA A 149 -25.51 -35.95 -20.19
N ASN A 150 -24.96 -35.29 -21.19
CA ASN A 150 -25.23 -35.59 -22.59
C ASN A 150 -24.27 -36.71 -23.08
N ASP A 151 -24.08 -36.81 -24.38
CA ASP A 151 -23.01 -37.65 -24.91
C ASP A 151 -21.63 -37.07 -24.58
N THR A 152 -20.63 -37.93 -24.50
CA THR A 152 -19.27 -37.58 -24.05
C THR A 152 -18.61 -36.53 -24.97
N GLU A 153 -18.86 -36.56 -26.26
CA GLU A 153 -18.24 -35.60 -27.21
C GLU A 153 -18.82 -34.19 -26.97
N THR A 154 -20.15 -34.09 -26.77
CA THR A 154 -20.83 -32.82 -26.45
C THR A 154 -20.34 -32.23 -25.12
N GLU A 155 -20.22 -33.06 -24.07
CA GLU A 155 -19.71 -32.59 -22.75
C GLU A 155 -18.24 -32.17 -22.86
N GLN A 156 -17.40 -32.90 -23.56
CA GLN A 156 -16.00 -32.53 -23.78
C GLN A 156 -15.89 -31.20 -24.57
N ALA A 157 -16.65 -31.02 -25.62
CA ALA A 157 -16.67 -29.76 -26.36
C ALA A 157 -17.15 -28.57 -25.49
N ALA A 158 -18.18 -28.79 -24.66
CA ALA A 158 -18.69 -27.78 -23.73
C ALA A 158 -17.62 -27.39 -22.67
N LEU A 159 -16.88 -28.38 -22.15
CA LEU A 159 -15.79 -28.15 -21.18
C LEU A 159 -14.65 -27.34 -21.81
N ASP A 160 -14.17 -27.74 -23.00
CA ASP A 160 -13.07 -27.05 -23.68
C ASP A 160 -13.45 -25.62 -24.05
N ASN A 161 -14.70 -25.39 -24.53
CA ASN A 161 -15.20 -24.04 -24.81
C ASN A 161 -15.35 -23.22 -23.53
N GLY A 162 -15.87 -23.82 -22.47
CA GLY A 162 -16.04 -23.15 -21.16
C GLY A 162 -14.71 -22.68 -20.58
N LEU A 163 -13.69 -23.53 -20.58
CA LEU A 163 -12.33 -23.19 -20.14
C LEU A 163 -11.73 -22.06 -20.97
N ALA A 164 -11.85 -22.14 -22.31
CA ALA A 164 -11.33 -21.09 -23.19
C ALA A 164 -12.05 -19.75 -22.99
N MET A 165 -13.36 -19.76 -22.75
CA MET A 165 -14.14 -18.55 -22.44
C MET A 165 -13.76 -17.97 -21.08
N LEU A 166 -13.61 -18.82 -20.05
CA LEU A 166 -13.19 -18.40 -18.72
C LEU A 166 -11.82 -17.73 -18.75
N ILE A 167 -10.83 -18.35 -19.40
CA ILE A 167 -9.47 -17.78 -19.54
C ILE A 167 -9.55 -16.41 -20.22
N LYS A 168 -10.25 -16.28 -21.35
CA LYS A 168 -10.43 -15.00 -22.04
C LYS A 168 -11.14 -13.95 -21.17
N HIS A 169 -12.13 -14.38 -20.40
CA HIS A 169 -12.84 -13.48 -19.47
C HIS A 169 -11.91 -12.97 -18.36
N ILE A 170 -11.08 -13.84 -17.79
CA ILE A 170 -10.08 -13.45 -16.78
C ILE A 170 -9.05 -12.50 -17.39
N GLU A 171 -8.54 -12.80 -18.60
CA GLU A 171 -7.59 -11.93 -19.31
C GLU A 171 -8.19 -10.54 -19.59
N PHE A 172 -9.45 -10.48 -20.03
CA PHE A 172 -10.14 -9.21 -20.26
C PHE A 172 -10.30 -8.40 -18.95
N ARG A 173 -10.71 -9.04 -17.85
CA ARG A 173 -10.82 -8.38 -16.54
C ARG A 173 -9.46 -7.95 -16.01
N GLN A 174 -8.40 -8.69 -16.32
CA GLN A 174 -7.03 -8.34 -15.91
C GLN A 174 -6.56 -7.05 -16.58
N LEU A 175 -6.99 -6.76 -17.81
CA LEU A 175 -6.68 -5.50 -18.51
C LEU A 175 -7.28 -4.27 -17.81
N ASP A 176 -8.43 -4.42 -17.16
CA ASP A 176 -9.13 -3.34 -16.46
C ASP A 176 -8.82 -3.31 -14.94
N SER A 177 -7.95 -4.19 -14.46
CA SER A 177 -7.68 -4.38 -13.04
C SER A 177 -6.28 -3.94 -12.66
N ASP A 178 -6.14 -3.23 -11.53
CA ASP A 178 -4.86 -2.69 -11.05
C ASP A 178 -4.27 -3.52 -9.90
N GLY A 179 -2.94 -3.55 -9.81
CA GLY A 179 -2.19 -4.00 -8.64
C GLY A 179 -2.60 -5.39 -8.12
N ALA A 180 -3.11 -5.45 -6.90
CA ALA A 180 -3.49 -6.69 -6.22
C ALA A 180 -4.58 -7.48 -6.95
N ALA A 181 -5.54 -6.81 -7.60
CA ALA A 181 -6.61 -7.45 -8.35
C ALA A 181 -6.05 -8.16 -9.60
N SER A 182 -5.12 -7.54 -10.30
CA SER A 182 -4.44 -8.13 -11.46
C SER A 182 -3.66 -9.39 -11.07
N ALA A 183 -2.89 -9.36 -9.98
CA ALA A 183 -2.14 -10.52 -9.49
C ALA A 183 -3.04 -11.72 -9.11
N ILE A 184 -4.20 -11.43 -8.53
CA ILE A 184 -5.19 -12.47 -8.19
C ILE A 184 -5.80 -13.08 -9.44
N LEU A 185 -6.16 -12.25 -10.44
CA LEU A 185 -6.69 -12.72 -11.71
C LEU A 185 -5.66 -13.55 -12.47
N GLU A 186 -4.38 -13.22 -12.37
CA GLU A 186 -3.31 -14.04 -12.94
C GLU A 186 -3.21 -15.43 -12.29
N ALA A 187 -3.32 -15.50 -10.96
CA ALA A 187 -3.41 -16.77 -10.25
C ALA A 187 -4.63 -17.59 -10.69
N HIS A 188 -5.79 -16.97 -10.87
CA HIS A 188 -6.99 -17.64 -11.39
C HIS A 188 -6.80 -18.11 -12.83
N ARG A 189 -6.13 -17.32 -13.68
CA ARG A 189 -5.79 -17.72 -15.06
C ARG A 189 -4.90 -18.96 -15.08
N SER A 190 -3.87 -18.98 -14.22
CA SER A 190 -2.98 -20.14 -14.07
C SER A 190 -3.75 -21.38 -13.61
N LEU A 191 -4.64 -21.25 -12.62
CA LEU A 191 -5.49 -22.35 -12.16
C LEU A 191 -6.45 -22.85 -13.25
N ALA A 192 -7.08 -21.96 -14.01
CA ALA A 192 -7.99 -22.33 -15.11
C ALA A 192 -7.25 -23.03 -16.26
N GLY A 193 -5.97 -22.73 -16.47
CA GLY A 193 -5.10 -23.37 -17.46
C GLY A 193 -4.36 -24.60 -16.97
N ASP A 194 -4.47 -24.98 -15.68
CA ASP A 194 -3.71 -26.08 -15.07
C ASP A 194 -4.01 -27.44 -15.70
N ALA A 195 -2.95 -28.17 -16.06
CA ALA A 195 -3.06 -29.45 -16.75
C ALA A 195 -3.70 -30.55 -15.90
N SER A 196 -3.47 -30.56 -14.59
CA SER A 196 -4.06 -31.55 -13.67
C SER A 196 -5.54 -31.30 -13.45
N LEU A 197 -5.94 -30.03 -13.30
CA LEU A 197 -7.36 -29.67 -13.21
C LEU A 197 -8.09 -30.09 -14.51
N ARG A 198 -7.54 -29.71 -15.66
CA ARG A 198 -8.13 -30.10 -16.96
C ARG A 198 -8.22 -31.61 -17.13
N GLN A 199 -7.18 -32.36 -16.75
CA GLN A 199 -7.17 -33.82 -16.84
C GLN A 199 -8.23 -34.45 -15.94
N HIS A 200 -8.35 -33.98 -14.70
CA HIS A 200 -9.34 -34.49 -13.76
C HIS A 200 -10.78 -34.22 -14.22
N LEU A 201 -11.03 -33.03 -14.80
CA LEU A 201 -12.32 -32.68 -15.42
C LEU A 201 -12.63 -33.59 -16.60
N LEU A 202 -11.68 -33.82 -17.51
CA LEU A 202 -11.83 -34.73 -18.66
C LEU A 202 -12.06 -36.16 -18.24
N ASP A 203 -11.33 -36.67 -17.24
CA ASP A 203 -11.52 -38.02 -16.70
C ASP A 203 -12.93 -38.20 -16.11
N GLY A 204 -13.49 -37.16 -15.47
CA GLY A 204 -14.88 -37.16 -15.01
C GLY A 204 -15.88 -37.30 -16.16
N VAL A 205 -15.72 -36.47 -17.21
CA VAL A 205 -16.57 -36.51 -18.43
C VAL A 205 -16.45 -37.88 -19.13
N LEU A 206 -15.24 -38.43 -19.26
CA LEU A 206 -15.01 -39.76 -19.85
C LEU A 206 -15.64 -40.89 -19.04
N ARG A 207 -15.82 -40.73 -17.74
CA ARG A 207 -16.57 -41.65 -16.88
C ARG A 207 -18.09 -41.52 -17.00
N GLY A 208 -18.60 -40.60 -17.82
CA GLY A 208 -20.01 -40.36 -18.08
C GLY A 208 -20.65 -39.33 -17.17
N LEU A 209 -19.88 -38.51 -16.45
CA LEU A 209 -20.39 -37.37 -15.70
C LEU A 209 -20.69 -36.19 -16.65
N SER A 210 -21.69 -35.36 -16.29
CA SER A 210 -21.87 -34.06 -16.94
C SER A 210 -20.72 -33.12 -16.59
N CYS A 211 -20.47 -32.08 -17.37
CA CYS A 211 -19.50 -31.04 -17.02
C CYS A 211 -19.71 -30.49 -15.63
N ALA A 212 -20.97 -30.25 -15.21
CA ALA A 212 -21.27 -29.74 -13.88
C ALA A 212 -20.85 -30.72 -12.77
N GLN A 213 -21.14 -32.01 -12.95
CA GLN A 213 -20.72 -33.05 -11.98
C GLN A 213 -19.22 -33.21 -11.92
N ALA A 214 -18.54 -33.22 -13.09
CA ALA A 214 -17.09 -33.31 -13.18
C ALA A 214 -16.39 -32.09 -12.53
N ILE A 215 -16.95 -30.88 -12.70
CA ILE A 215 -16.44 -29.64 -12.09
C ILE A 215 -16.57 -29.72 -10.56
N VAL A 216 -17.73 -30.09 -10.03
CA VAL A 216 -17.95 -30.22 -8.58
C VAL A 216 -17.06 -31.29 -7.97
N GLU A 217 -16.92 -32.45 -8.65
CA GLU A 217 -16.02 -33.53 -8.19
C GLU A 217 -14.57 -33.08 -8.16
N SER A 218 -14.10 -32.40 -9.22
CA SER A 218 -12.74 -31.89 -9.31
C SER A 218 -12.45 -30.81 -8.24
N ALA A 219 -13.38 -29.87 -8.05
CA ALA A 219 -13.25 -28.86 -7.01
C ALA A 219 -13.15 -29.50 -5.63
N ASN A 220 -14.00 -30.48 -5.32
CA ASN A 220 -13.97 -31.19 -4.04
C ASN A 220 -12.66 -31.97 -3.85
N HIS A 221 -12.15 -32.60 -4.92
CA HIS A 221 -10.89 -33.32 -4.88
C HIS A 221 -9.74 -32.40 -4.47
N PHE A 222 -9.50 -31.31 -5.23
CA PHE A 222 -8.41 -30.38 -4.94
C PHE A 222 -8.61 -29.59 -3.65
N CYS A 223 -9.84 -29.17 -3.33
CA CYS A 223 -10.11 -28.50 -2.04
C CYS A 223 -9.82 -29.41 -0.85
N ASN A 224 -10.13 -30.72 -0.92
CA ASN A 224 -9.83 -31.67 0.14
C ASN A 224 -8.32 -31.92 0.26
N GLU A 225 -7.58 -31.91 -0.83
CA GLU A 225 -6.12 -32.02 -0.78
C GLU A 225 -5.51 -30.80 -0.09
N PHE A 226 -5.95 -29.58 -0.43
CA PHE A 226 -5.46 -28.36 0.20
C PHE A 226 -5.89 -28.21 1.66
N ALA A 227 -7.09 -28.66 2.02
CA ALA A 227 -7.56 -28.64 3.41
C ALA A 227 -6.71 -29.57 4.33
N ARG A 228 -6.04 -30.59 3.75
CA ARG A 228 -5.14 -31.49 4.46
C ARG A 228 -3.69 -31.02 4.51
N ALA A 229 -3.38 -29.89 3.84
CA ALA A 229 -2.04 -29.32 3.84
C ALA A 229 -1.69 -28.78 5.23
N SER A 230 -0.43 -28.86 5.61
CA SER A 230 0.06 -28.43 6.92
C SER A 230 0.15 -26.91 7.04
N SER A 231 0.18 -26.17 5.91
CA SER A 231 0.28 -24.72 5.83
C SER A 231 -1.10 -24.07 5.74
N SER A 232 -1.39 -23.13 6.64
CA SER A 232 -2.62 -22.31 6.58
C SER A 232 -2.74 -21.52 5.27
N TYR A 233 -1.61 -21.11 4.70
CA TYR A 233 -1.55 -20.44 3.42
C TYR A 233 -2.04 -21.33 2.25
N LEU A 234 -1.69 -22.63 2.25
CA LEU A 234 -2.17 -23.59 1.26
C LEU A 234 -3.67 -23.86 1.44
N GLN A 235 -4.14 -23.92 2.68
CA GLN A 235 -5.57 -24.09 2.97
C GLN A 235 -6.42 -22.92 2.42
N GLU A 236 -5.90 -21.69 2.45
CA GLU A 236 -6.58 -20.51 1.87
C GLU A 236 -6.74 -20.65 0.34
N ARG A 237 -5.87 -21.39 -0.36
CA ARG A 237 -5.96 -21.60 -1.83
C ARG A 237 -7.12 -22.49 -2.27
N ALA A 238 -7.70 -23.26 -1.36
CA ALA A 238 -8.93 -24.01 -1.66
C ALA A 238 -10.07 -23.08 -2.13
N LEU A 239 -10.09 -21.82 -1.65
CA LEU A 239 -11.06 -20.82 -2.09
C LEU A 239 -10.87 -20.41 -3.54
N ASP A 240 -9.63 -20.25 -3.99
CA ASP A 240 -9.32 -19.88 -5.37
C ASP A 240 -9.73 -20.98 -6.36
N VAL A 241 -9.49 -22.26 -6.01
CA VAL A 241 -9.95 -23.39 -6.83
C VAL A 241 -11.47 -23.44 -6.89
N ARG A 242 -12.14 -23.25 -5.77
CA ARG A 242 -13.61 -23.23 -5.70
C ARG A 242 -14.18 -22.09 -6.54
N ASP A 243 -13.54 -20.93 -6.51
CA ASP A 243 -13.93 -19.75 -7.29
C ASP A 243 -13.79 -20.01 -8.80
N VAL A 244 -12.64 -20.49 -9.26
CA VAL A 244 -12.41 -20.83 -10.67
C VAL A 244 -13.40 -21.89 -11.18
N CYS A 245 -13.65 -22.93 -10.39
CA CYS A 245 -14.63 -23.97 -10.74
C CYS A 245 -16.05 -23.42 -10.82
N PHE A 246 -16.45 -22.50 -9.94
CA PHE A 246 -17.76 -21.86 -10.00
C PHE A 246 -17.91 -20.96 -11.22
N GLN A 247 -16.91 -20.16 -11.52
CA GLN A 247 -16.91 -19.35 -12.74
C GLN A 247 -17.00 -20.23 -13.99
N LEU A 248 -16.33 -21.39 -14.01
CA LEU A 248 -16.43 -22.33 -15.12
C LEU A 248 -17.88 -22.86 -15.29
N LEU A 249 -18.59 -23.17 -14.17
CA LEU A 249 -20.00 -23.52 -14.21
C LEU A 249 -20.86 -22.41 -14.81
N GLN A 250 -20.59 -21.15 -14.43
CA GLN A 250 -21.31 -19.99 -14.99
C GLN A 250 -21.06 -19.82 -16.47
N HIS A 251 -19.83 -20.02 -16.95
CA HIS A 251 -19.48 -19.92 -18.37
C HIS A 251 -20.12 -21.03 -19.21
N ILE A 252 -20.27 -22.26 -18.68
CA ILE A 252 -20.87 -23.39 -19.41
C ILE A 252 -22.40 -23.33 -19.37
N TYR A 253 -23.02 -23.01 -18.23
CA TYR A 253 -24.47 -23.15 -18.01
C TYR A 253 -25.22 -21.82 -17.86
N GLY A 254 -24.51 -20.69 -17.79
CA GLY A 254 -25.02 -19.35 -17.65
C GLY A 254 -25.30 -18.92 -16.20
N GLU A 255 -25.21 -17.61 -15.96
CA GLU A 255 -25.43 -16.99 -14.64
C GLU A 255 -26.88 -17.15 -14.11
N GLN A 256 -27.85 -17.33 -15.00
CA GLN A 256 -29.24 -17.57 -14.57
C GLN A 256 -29.38 -18.87 -13.79
N ARG A 257 -28.59 -19.88 -14.12
CA ARG A 257 -28.60 -21.19 -13.45
C ARG A 257 -27.69 -21.23 -12.23
N PHE A 258 -26.60 -20.51 -12.27
CA PHE A 258 -25.62 -20.37 -11.18
C PHE A 258 -25.44 -18.87 -10.87
N PRO A 259 -26.40 -18.22 -10.17
CA PRO A 259 -26.35 -16.79 -9.94
C PRO A 259 -25.20 -16.42 -9.00
N ALA A 260 -24.60 -15.28 -9.28
CA ALA A 260 -23.66 -14.65 -8.36
C ALA A 260 -24.35 -14.27 -7.03
N PRO A 261 -23.66 -14.20 -5.91
CA PRO A 261 -24.24 -13.81 -4.64
C PRO A 261 -24.77 -12.38 -4.71
N GLY A 262 -26.00 -12.20 -4.21
CA GLY A 262 -26.92 -11.11 -4.33
C GLY A 262 -26.40 -9.67 -4.45
N GLN A 263 -27.09 -8.90 -5.30
CA GLN A 263 -26.85 -7.47 -5.46
C GLN A 263 -27.20 -6.69 -4.18
N LEU A 264 -26.27 -5.82 -3.75
CA LEU A 264 -26.51 -4.89 -2.66
C LEU A 264 -27.35 -3.71 -3.17
N THR A 265 -28.44 -3.38 -2.49
CA THR A 265 -29.34 -2.28 -2.85
C THR A 265 -29.33 -1.11 -1.87
N ARG A 266 -28.59 -1.23 -0.77
CA ARG A 266 -28.47 -0.26 0.32
C ARG A 266 -27.13 -0.39 1.03
N PRO A 267 -26.69 0.64 1.77
CA PRO A 267 -25.46 0.56 2.56
C PRO A 267 -25.46 -0.66 3.48
N SER A 268 -24.53 -1.59 3.24
CA SER A 268 -24.52 -2.91 3.88
C SER A 268 -23.16 -3.22 4.50
N ILE A 269 -23.19 -3.85 5.66
CA ILE A 269 -22.06 -4.57 6.24
C ILE A 269 -22.31 -6.03 5.96
N CYS A 270 -21.49 -6.58 5.07
CA CYS A 270 -21.64 -7.94 4.62
C CYS A 270 -20.97 -8.91 5.57
N MET A 271 -21.67 -10.01 5.92
CA MET A 271 -21.07 -11.09 6.71
C MET A 271 -21.10 -12.39 5.94
N ALA A 272 -19.99 -13.13 5.96
CA ALA A 272 -19.83 -14.42 5.32
C ALA A 272 -18.92 -15.33 6.13
N GLU A 273 -19.10 -16.63 6.02
CA GLU A 273 -18.09 -17.57 6.54
C GLU A 273 -16.78 -17.41 5.77
N GLU A 274 -16.90 -17.41 4.45
CA GLU A 274 -15.83 -17.22 3.48
C GLU A 274 -16.37 -16.39 2.31
N LEU A 275 -15.53 -15.62 1.66
CA LEU A 275 -15.87 -14.83 0.48
C LEU A 275 -14.76 -15.00 -0.55
N THR A 276 -15.12 -15.40 -1.78
CA THR A 276 -14.12 -15.56 -2.84
C THR A 276 -13.75 -14.19 -3.45
N PRO A 277 -12.56 -14.07 -4.08
CA PRO A 277 -12.16 -12.85 -4.76
C PRO A 277 -13.16 -12.38 -5.81
N SER A 278 -13.70 -13.29 -6.63
CA SER A 278 -14.69 -12.94 -7.66
C SER A 278 -16.01 -12.46 -7.06
N GLN A 279 -16.50 -13.12 -6.02
CA GLN A 279 -17.68 -12.65 -5.28
C GLN A 279 -17.47 -11.24 -4.73
N PHE A 280 -16.28 -10.96 -4.16
CA PHE A 280 -15.95 -9.61 -3.68
C PHE A 280 -15.96 -8.58 -4.83
N LEU A 281 -15.36 -8.91 -5.99
CA LEU A 281 -15.29 -7.99 -7.12
C LEU A 281 -16.67 -7.68 -7.72
N GLU A 282 -17.62 -8.60 -7.66
CA GLU A 282 -19.00 -8.43 -8.14
C GLU A 282 -19.88 -7.59 -7.23
N LEU A 283 -19.55 -7.48 -5.92
CA LEU A 283 -20.29 -6.62 -5.01
C LEU A 283 -20.18 -5.15 -5.40
N ASP A 284 -21.30 -4.43 -5.42
CA ASP A 284 -21.32 -2.98 -5.63
C ASP A 284 -20.62 -2.25 -4.47
N LYS A 285 -19.46 -1.66 -4.76
CA LYS A 285 -18.62 -0.95 -3.79
C LYS A 285 -19.28 0.32 -3.26
N THR A 286 -20.29 0.86 -3.92
CA THR A 286 -21.04 2.03 -3.43
C THR A 286 -21.88 1.67 -2.21
N PHE A 287 -22.39 0.46 -2.17
CA PHE A 287 -23.22 -0.07 -1.08
C PHE A 287 -22.45 -0.94 -0.08
N LEU A 288 -21.30 -1.49 -0.45
CA LEU A 288 -20.45 -2.26 0.45
C LEU A 288 -19.72 -1.34 1.42
N LYS A 289 -20.13 -1.33 2.69
CA LYS A 289 -19.57 -0.46 3.74
C LYS A 289 -18.62 -1.17 4.68
N GLY A 290 -18.66 -2.49 4.76
CA GLY A 290 -17.76 -3.28 5.59
C GLY A 290 -17.93 -4.78 5.37
N LEU A 291 -16.93 -5.54 5.80
CA LEU A 291 -16.89 -6.99 5.71
C LEU A 291 -16.61 -7.64 7.06
N LEU A 292 -17.38 -8.68 7.36
CA LEU A 292 -17.23 -9.54 8.52
C LEU A 292 -17.06 -10.98 8.03
N LEU A 293 -15.87 -11.56 8.25
CA LEU A 293 -15.54 -12.89 7.79
C LEU A 293 -15.23 -13.82 8.97
N LYS A 294 -15.75 -15.03 8.94
CA LYS A 294 -15.42 -16.09 9.91
C LYS A 294 -13.99 -16.57 9.70
N SER A 295 -13.63 -16.81 8.44
CA SER A 295 -12.33 -17.28 8.01
C SER A 295 -11.61 -16.21 7.18
N GLY A 296 -10.30 -16.21 7.22
CA GLY A 296 -9.44 -15.34 6.38
C GLY A 296 -8.20 -14.86 7.13
N GLY A 297 -7.06 -15.06 6.51
CA GLY A 297 -5.76 -14.53 6.96
C GLY A 297 -5.45 -13.17 6.33
N ASN A 298 -4.36 -12.55 6.76
CA ASN A 298 -3.82 -11.33 6.15
C ASN A 298 -3.36 -11.55 4.70
N THR A 299 -3.12 -12.78 4.32
CA THR A 299 -2.68 -13.25 3.00
C THR A 299 -3.82 -13.66 2.09
N SER A 300 -5.04 -13.76 2.61
CA SER A 300 -6.24 -14.05 1.81
C SER A 300 -6.43 -13.00 0.71
N HIS A 301 -6.62 -13.44 -0.52
CA HIS A 301 -6.84 -12.58 -1.68
C HIS A 301 -8.03 -11.62 -1.48
N THR A 302 -9.11 -12.08 -0.86
CA THR A 302 -10.27 -11.23 -0.54
C THR A 302 -9.91 -10.12 0.45
N VAL A 303 -9.06 -10.40 1.44
CA VAL A 303 -8.58 -9.39 2.40
C VAL A 303 -7.66 -8.37 1.72
N ILE A 304 -6.81 -8.82 0.82
CA ILE A 304 -5.95 -7.94 0.02
C ILE A 304 -6.80 -6.99 -0.84
N LEU A 305 -7.84 -7.52 -1.50
CA LEU A 305 -8.79 -6.71 -2.25
C LEU A 305 -9.55 -5.72 -1.35
N ALA A 306 -10.05 -6.15 -0.20
CA ALA A 306 -10.75 -5.26 0.73
C ALA A 306 -9.88 -4.08 1.17
N ARG A 307 -8.57 -4.32 1.39
CA ARG A 307 -7.58 -3.26 1.69
C ARG A 307 -7.38 -2.29 0.52
N SER A 308 -7.28 -2.80 -0.71
CA SER A 308 -7.09 -1.95 -1.90
C SER A 308 -8.29 -1.02 -2.14
N PHE A 309 -9.49 -1.47 -1.78
CA PHE A 309 -10.72 -0.68 -1.83
C PHE A 309 -10.99 0.12 -0.54
N ASN A 310 -10.11 0.07 0.47
CA ASN A 310 -10.28 0.72 1.77
C ASN A 310 -11.62 0.37 2.47
N ILE A 311 -12.05 -0.90 2.40
CA ILE A 311 -13.28 -1.37 3.02
C ILE A 311 -12.95 -1.94 4.41
N PRO A 312 -13.48 -1.37 5.51
CA PRO A 312 -13.28 -1.89 6.86
C PRO A 312 -13.62 -3.38 6.93
N THR A 313 -12.68 -4.20 7.40
CA THR A 313 -12.83 -5.66 7.38
C THR A 313 -12.35 -6.27 8.69
N LEU A 314 -13.17 -7.12 9.28
CA LEU A 314 -12.86 -7.92 10.45
C LEU A 314 -12.90 -9.41 10.10
N VAL A 315 -11.98 -10.18 10.67
CA VAL A 315 -11.87 -11.64 10.48
C VAL A 315 -11.88 -12.36 11.83
N GLY A 316 -12.20 -13.67 11.80
CA GLY A 316 -12.39 -14.44 13.02
C GLY A 316 -13.71 -14.08 13.72
N VAL A 317 -14.72 -13.68 12.94
CA VAL A 317 -16.03 -13.27 13.45
C VAL A 317 -16.88 -14.49 13.75
N GLU A 318 -17.51 -14.55 14.93
CA GLU A 318 -18.50 -15.57 15.28
C GLU A 318 -19.84 -15.23 14.58
N ILE A 319 -20.01 -15.70 13.34
CA ILE A 319 -21.16 -15.39 12.48
C ILE A 319 -22.46 -15.81 13.14
N GLU A 320 -22.48 -16.93 13.85
CA GLU A 320 -23.63 -17.47 14.56
C GLU A 320 -24.15 -16.50 15.63
N ALA A 321 -23.24 -15.83 16.34
CA ALA A 321 -23.55 -14.84 17.37
C ALA A 321 -24.18 -13.56 16.79
N LEU A 322 -23.89 -13.25 15.54
CA LEU A 322 -24.44 -12.10 14.83
C LEU A 322 -25.75 -12.40 14.09
N THR A 323 -26.17 -13.65 14.01
CA THR A 323 -27.41 -14.06 13.32
C THR A 323 -28.67 -13.33 13.80
N PRO A 324 -28.87 -13.03 15.11
CA PRO A 324 -30.04 -12.29 15.59
C PRO A 324 -30.14 -10.85 15.04
N TRP A 325 -29.01 -10.29 14.61
CA TRP A 325 -28.87 -8.90 14.14
C TRP A 325 -28.99 -8.76 12.63
N ARG A 326 -29.28 -9.83 11.89
CA ARG A 326 -29.51 -9.80 10.44
C ARG A 326 -30.57 -8.78 10.07
N GLN A 327 -30.32 -8.04 9.00
CA GLN A 327 -31.20 -6.98 8.47
C GLN A 327 -31.35 -5.77 9.43
N GLN A 328 -30.60 -5.69 10.51
CA GLN A 328 -30.53 -4.54 11.40
C GLN A 328 -29.31 -3.68 11.12
N THR A 329 -29.37 -2.41 11.51
CA THR A 329 -28.21 -1.52 11.42
C THR A 329 -27.17 -1.92 12.46
N VAL A 330 -25.91 -2.06 11.99
CA VAL A 330 -24.73 -2.30 12.83
C VAL A 330 -23.63 -1.35 12.42
N TYR A 331 -22.64 -1.16 13.31
CA TYR A 331 -21.41 -0.45 12.98
C TYR A 331 -20.23 -1.40 13.07
N ILE A 332 -19.34 -1.28 12.08
CA ILE A 332 -18.02 -1.91 12.11
C ILE A 332 -16.98 -0.84 12.43
N ASP A 333 -16.09 -1.15 13.38
CA ASP A 333 -14.93 -0.33 13.70
C ASP A 333 -13.66 -1.17 13.52
N GLY A 334 -13.08 -1.08 12.30
CA GLY A 334 -11.81 -1.73 11.97
C GLY A 334 -10.61 -1.12 12.70
N ASN A 335 -10.71 0.09 13.26
CA ASN A 335 -9.61 0.67 14.05
C ASN A 335 -9.53 0.04 15.45
N ALA A 336 -10.68 -0.35 16.01
CA ALA A 336 -10.76 -0.98 17.32
C ALA A 336 -11.02 -2.50 17.26
N GLY A 337 -11.29 -3.08 16.08
CA GLY A 337 -11.70 -4.48 15.97
C GLY A 337 -13.04 -4.76 16.65
N ALA A 338 -14.03 -3.90 16.44
CA ALA A 338 -15.31 -3.96 17.11
C ALA A 338 -16.49 -3.99 16.13
N ILE A 339 -17.52 -4.75 16.48
CA ILE A 339 -18.83 -4.80 15.80
C ILE A 339 -19.86 -4.36 16.83
N VAL A 340 -20.50 -3.23 16.59
CA VAL A 340 -21.52 -2.67 17.47
C VAL A 340 -22.89 -3.01 16.93
N VAL A 341 -23.68 -3.70 17.74
CA VAL A 341 -25.05 -4.13 17.39
C VAL A 341 -26.07 -3.38 18.25
N ALA A 342 -27.31 -3.32 17.75
CA ALA A 342 -28.38 -2.58 18.42
C ALA A 342 -27.95 -1.18 18.90
N PRO A 343 -27.36 -0.34 18.06
CA PRO A 343 -26.87 0.97 18.47
C PRO A 343 -28.06 1.85 18.90
N ASP A 344 -27.96 2.42 20.11
CA ASP A 344 -28.86 3.47 20.57
C ASP A 344 -28.52 4.82 19.92
N GLU A 345 -29.31 5.88 20.27
CA GLU A 345 -29.08 7.20 19.68
C GLU A 345 -27.69 7.76 19.99
N PRO A 346 -27.16 7.71 21.25
CA PRO A 346 -25.81 8.17 21.56
C PRO A 346 -24.71 7.45 20.76
N VAL A 347 -24.77 6.14 20.65
CA VAL A 347 -23.82 5.33 19.86
C VAL A 347 -23.91 5.64 18.36
N THR A 348 -25.12 5.82 17.86
CA THR A 348 -25.37 6.24 16.47
C THR A 348 -24.70 7.60 16.19
N ARG A 349 -24.88 8.58 17.09
CA ARG A 349 -24.26 9.90 16.97
C ARG A 349 -22.72 9.85 17.05
N TYR A 350 -22.18 8.96 17.89
CA TYR A 350 -20.75 8.71 17.95
C TYR A 350 -20.17 8.32 16.57
N TYR A 351 -20.77 7.35 15.90
CA TYR A 351 -20.30 6.92 14.58
C TYR A 351 -20.62 7.90 13.45
N GLN A 352 -21.68 8.67 13.58
CA GLN A 352 -21.95 9.79 12.67
C GLN A 352 -20.87 10.87 12.79
N GLN A 353 -20.39 11.15 14.00
CA GLN A 353 -19.26 12.07 14.21
C GLN A 353 -17.96 11.51 13.59
N GLU A 354 -17.68 10.23 13.80
CA GLU A 354 -16.53 9.56 13.13
C GLU A 354 -16.59 9.72 11.60
N ALA A 355 -17.75 9.49 11.00
CA ALA A 355 -17.95 9.65 9.56
C ALA A 355 -17.73 11.10 9.11
N ARG A 356 -18.28 12.09 9.84
CA ARG A 356 -18.09 13.53 9.55
C ARG A 356 -16.62 13.92 9.58
N VAL A 357 -15.87 13.42 10.56
CA VAL A 357 -14.43 13.70 10.68
C VAL A 357 -13.66 13.08 9.50
N GLN A 358 -13.98 11.85 9.13
CA GLN A 358 -13.36 11.20 7.97
C GLN A 358 -13.65 11.95 6.67
N ASP A 359 -14.88 12.39 6.47
CA ASP A 359 -15.27 13.18 5.29
C ASP A 359 -14.57 14.55 5.28
N ALA A 360 -14.47 15.22 6.45
CA ALA A 360 -13.75 16.49 6.55
C ALA A 360 -12.24 16.34 6.25
N LEU A 361 -11.61 15.25 6.72
CA LEU A 361 -10.21 14.96 6.40
C LEU A 361 -10.02 14.68 4.90
N ARG A 362 -10.94 13.92 4.28
CA ARG A 362 -10.93 13.69 2.84
C ARG A 362 -11.08 15.00 2.06
N GLU A 363 -11.98 15.88 2.49
CA GLU A 363 -12.19 17.18 1.84
C GLU A 363 -10.97 18.11 2.01
N GLN A 364 -10.34 18.12 3.19
CA GLN A 364 -9.07 18.82 3.39
C GLN A 364 -7.97 18.30 2.46
N GLN A 365 -7.89 16.96 2.28
CA GLN A 365 -6.95 16.37 1.33
C GLN A 365 -7.31 16.71 -0.11
N ARG A 366 -8.61 16.81 -0.44
CA ARG A 366 -9.10 17.13 -1.78
C ARG A 366 -8.66 18.51 -2.27
N ILE A 367 -8.50 19.48 -1.39
CA ILE A 367 -7.94 20.80 -1.73
C ILE A 367 -6.55 20.63 -2.37
N TRP A 368 -5.75 19.70 -1.86
CA TRP A 368 -4.41 19.43 -2.34
C TRP A 368 -4.36 18.59 -3.64
N LEU A 369 -5.49 18.04 -4.09
CA LEU A 369 -5.55 17.32 -5.37
C LEU A 369 -5.38 18.24 -6.58
N THR A 370 -5.66 19.53 -6.45
CA THR A 370 -5.62 20.50 -7.55
C THR A 370 -4.55 21.57 -7.41
N GLN A 371 -3.94 21.69 -6.23
CA GLN A 371 -2.94 22.74 -5.97
C GLN A 371 -1.53 22.26 -6.33
N GLU A 372 -0.73 23.18 -6.90
CA GLU A 372 0.71 22.98 -7.06
C GLU A 372 1.41 22.91 -5.70
N ALA A 373 2.46 22.13 -5.61
CA ALA A 373 3.26 22.04 -4.40
C ALA A 373 4.16 23.28 -4.24
N ARG A 374 3.90 24.04 -3.18
CA ARG A 374 4.65 25.24 -2.83
C ARG A 374 4.85 25.33 -1.32
N THR A 375 5.97 25.89 -0.92
CA THR A 375 6.22 26.27 0.47
C THR A 375 5.39 27.48 0.88
N ALA A 376 5.33 27.76 2.19
CA ALA A 376 4.61 28.94 2.73
C ALA A 376 5.14 30.28 2.17
N ASP A 377 6.42 30.36 1.88
CA ASP A 377 7.08 31.51 1.24
C ASP A 377 7.07 31.45 -0.30
N GLY A 378 6.29 30.51 -0.89
CA GLY A 378 5.97 30.48 -2.33
C GLY A 378 6.97 29.72 -3.22
N ILE A 379 8.00 29.11 -2.68
CA ILE A 379 8.96 28.31 -3.46
C ILE A 379 8.28 27.05 -3.98
N ARG A 380 8.35 26.82 -5.29
CA ARG A 380 7.82 25.62 -5.92
C ARG A 380 8.80 24.46 -5.79
N MET A 381 8.29 23.30 -5.46
CA MET A 381 8.99 22.01 -5.52
C MET A 381 8.00 20.99 -6.09
N GLU A 382 8.30 20.43 -7.23
CA GLU A 382 7.41 19.47 -7.89
C GLU A 382 7.25 18.21 -7.04
N VAL A 383 6.00 17.75 -6.83
CA VAL A 383 5.72 16.50 -6.11
C VAL A 383 5.20 15.46 -7.11
N ALA A 384 6.05 14.48 -7.38
CA ALA A 384 5.86 13.49 -8.41
C ALA A 384 5.57 12.09 -7.82
N ALA A 385 5.09 11.19 -8.68
CA ALA A 385 4.85 9.80 -8.30
C ALA A 385 5.98 8.86 -8.72
N ASN A 386 6.17 7.80 -7.94
CA ASN A 386 6.90 6.60 -8.34
C ASN A 386 5.90 5.56 -8.83
N ILE A 387 6.12 4.97 -10.01
CA ILE A 387 5.31 3.90 -10.56
C ILE A 387 6.19 2.73 -11.03
N ALA A 388 5.63 1.52 -11.04
CA ALA A 388 6.24 0.32 -11.58
C ALA A 388 5.48 -0.22 -12.80
N HIS A 389 4.19 0.10 -12.93
CA HIS A 389 3.34 -0.29 -14.05
C HIS A 389 2.66 0.93 -14.67
N SER A 390 2.39 0.88 -15.99
CA SER A 390 1.75 1.98 -16.74
C SER A 390 0.36 2.34 -16.20
N VAL A 391 -0.40 1.35 -15.75
CA VAL A 391 -1.73 1.52 -15.17
C VAL A 391 -1.73 2.35 -13.88
N GLU A 392 -0.63 2.34 -13.12
CA GLU A 392 -0.48 3.14 -11.89
C GLU A 392 -0.42 4.66 -12.18
N ALA A 393 -0.10 5.06 -13.41
CA ALA A 393 -0.04 6.46 -13.80
C ALA A 393 -1.39 7.18 -13.60
N GLN A 394 -2.51 6.51 -13.94
CA GLN A 394 -3.84 7.08 -13.72
C GLN A 394 -4.11 7.33 -12.23
N ALA A 395 -3.82 6.35 -11.38
CA ALA A 395 -3.97 6.48 -9.92
C ALA A 395 -3.04 7.57 -9.36
N ALA A 396 -1.79 7.65 -9.84
CA ALA A 396 -0.83 8.69 -9.45
C ALA A 396 -1.36 10.09 -9.74
N PHE A 397 -1.83 10.32 -10.95
CA PHE A 397 -2.36 11.62 -11.35
C PHE A 397 -3.71 11.95 -10.68
N SER A 398 -4.53 10.96 -10.36
CA SER A 398 -5.74 11.13 -9.56
C SER A 398 -5.43 11.51 -8.11
N ASN A 399 -4.28 11.09 -7.57
CA ASN A 399 -3.74 11.51 -6.28
C ASN A 399 -2.91 12.81 -6.35
N SER A 400 -3.08 13.61 -7.42
CA SER A 400 -2.43 14.92 -7.56
C SER A 400 -0.93 14.90 -7.82
N ALA A 401 -0.38 13.82 -8.36
CA ALA A 401 0.98 13.85 -8.86
C ALA A 401 1.11 14.93 -9.95
N GLU A 402 2.16 15.74 -9.86
CA GLU A 402 2.45 16.77 -10.86
C GLU A 402 3.19 16.19 -12.05
N ALA A 403 3.92 15.07 -11.80
CA ALA A 403 4.67 14.30 -12.76
C ALA A 403 4.79 12.83 -12.30
N VAL A 404 5.35 11.98 -13.15
CA VAL A 404 5.95 10.71 -12.74
C VAL A 404 7.47 10.92 -12.69
N GLY A 405 8.02 11.02 -11.49
CA GLY A 405 9.46 11.25 -11.27
C GLY A 405 10.29 9.97 -11.37
N LEU A 406 9.64 8.80 -11.29
CA LEU A 406 10.30 7.52 -11.50
C LEU A 406 9.30 6.48 -12.05
N PHE A 407 9.46 6.11 -13.30
CA PHE A 407 8.88 4.88 -13.84
C PHE A 407 9.93 3.78 -13.81
N ARG A 408 9.77 2.81 -12.91
CA ARG A 408 10.65 1.66 -12.76
C ARG A 408 10.31 0.63 -13.82
N THR A 409 11.23 0.37 -14.73
CA THR A 409 10.98 -0.53 -15.88
C THR A 409 11.46 -1.96 -15.66
N GLU A 410 12.15 -2.25 -14.57
CA GLU A 410 12.64 -3.60 -14.27
C GLU A 410 11.51 -4.64 -14.22
N MET A 411 10.33 -4.28 -13.70
CA MET A 411 9.16 -5.17 -13.66
C MET A 411 8.68 -5.60 -15.06
N LEU A 412 9.01 -4.83 -16.10
CA LEU A 412 8.68 -5.18 -17.48
C LEU A 412 9.57 -6.30 -18.04
N TYR A 413 10.67 -6.60 -17.37
CA TYR A 413 11.66 -7.63 -17.77
C TYR A 413 11.66 -8.82 -16.83
N MET A 414 11.20 -8.65 -15.59
CA MET A 414 11.13 -9.71 -14.60
C MET A 414 9.90 -10.60 -14.81
N ASP A 415 9.91 -11.80 -14.23
CA ASP A 415 8.79 -12.76 -14.20
C ASP A 415 8.28 -13.15 -15.62
N ARG A 416 9.20 -13.24 -16.62
CA ARG A 416 8.91 -13.52 -18.02
C ARG A 416 9.86 -14.59 -18.59
N ALA A 417 9.39 -15.30 -19.60
CA ALA A 417 10.19 -16.28 -20.32
C ALA A 417 11.15 -15.66 -21.37
N CYS A 418 10.88 -14.41 -21.80
CA CYS A 418 11.71 -13.68 -22.77
C CYS A 418 11.56 -12.16 -22.56
N ALA A 419 12.53 -11.41 -23.07
CA ALA A 419 12.48 -9.95 -23.02
C ALA A 419 11.27 -9.40 -23.79
N PRO A 420 10.68 -8.27 -23.32
CA PRO A 420 9.63 -7.59 -24.06
C PRO A 420 10.16 -7.05 -25.39
N ASP A 421 9.33 -7.09 -26.42
CA ASP A 421 9.67 -6.51 -27.72
C ASP A 421 9.46 -4.97 -27.75
N GLU A 422 9.91 -4.33 -28.83
CA GLU A 422 9.83 -2.88 -29.01
C GLU A 422 8.38 -2.37 -29.02
N ASN A 423 7.44 -3.11 -29.62
CA ASN A 423 6.04 -2.69 -29.71
C ASN A 423 5.33 -2.84 -28.35
N GLU A 424 5.64 -3.89 -27.62
CA GLU A 424 5.11 -4.10 -26.28
C GLU A 424 5.53 -2.96 -25.34
N LEU A 425 6.82 -2.64 -25.28
CA LEU A 425 7.32 -1.52 -24.48
C LEU A 425 6.75 -0.17 -24.95
N TYR A 426 6.67 0.05 -26.26
CA TYR A 426 6.05 1.25 -26.83
C TYR A 426 4.60 1.42 -26.35
N ASN A 427 3.79 0.36 -26.39
CA ASN A 427 2.40 0.41 -25.95
C ASN A 427 2.28 0.72 -24.46
N ILE A 428 3.15 0.14 -23.62
CA ILE A 428 3.20 0.41 -22.17
C ILE A 428 3.50 1.89 -21.89
N PHE A 429 4.48 2.47 -22.58
CA PHE A 429 4.82 3.88 -22.40
C PHE A 429 3.72 4.81 -22.94
N CYS A 430 3.06 4.48 -24.04
CA CYS A 430 1.92 5.22 -24.55
C CYS A 430 0.74 5.20 -23.59
N GLN A 431 0.42 4.06 -22.99
CA GLN A 431 -0.63 3.94 -21.97
C GLN A 431 -0.37 4.84 -20.75
N ALA A 432 0.88 4.90 -20.27
CA ALA A 432 1.24 5.82 -19.20
C ALA A 432 1.07 7.29 -19.61
N LEU A 433 1.45 7.64 -20.86
CA LEU A 433 1.33 9.01 -21.39
C LEU A 433 -0.12 9.46 -21.58
N GLU A 434 -1.03 8.58 -21.94
CA GLU A 434 -2.46 8.88 -22.02
C GLU A 434 -3.01 9.41 -20.69
N SER A 435 -2.59 8.78 -19.59
CA SER A 435 -2.95 9.19 -18.24
C SER A 435 -2.28 10.51 -17.82
N ALA A 436 -1.10 10.80 -18.36
CA ALA A 436 -0.31 11.98 -18.01
C ALA A 436 -0.90 13.30 -18.53
N LYS A 437 -1.63 13.27 -19.67
CA LYS A 437 -2.25 14.48 -20.28
C LYS A 437 -1.25 15.64 -20.43
N GLY A 438 -0.06 15.36 -20.93
CA GLY A 438 1.02 16.31 -21.17
C GLY A 438 1.98 16.56 -19.98
N ARG A 439 1.71 16.00 -18.80
CA ARG A 439 2.64 16.01 -17.67
C ARG A 439 3.84 15.11 -17.95
N SER A 440 4.97 15.37 -17.29
CA SER A 440 6.19 14.65 -17.56
C SER A 440 6.21 13.26 -16.92
N ILE A 441 6.86 12.32 -17.63
CA ILE A 441 7.16 10.97 -17.12
C ILE A 441 8.65 10.71 -17.31
N ILE A 442 9.37 10.45 -16.21
CA ILE A 442 10.75 10.03 -16.22
C ILE A 442 10.81 8.51 -16.28
N VAL A 443 11.27 7.97 -17.39
CA VAL A 443 11.44 6.53 -17.58
C VAL A 443 12.88 6.16 -17.20
N ARG A 444 13.02 5.38 -16.13
CA ARG A 444 14.31 4.77 -15.77
C ARG A 444 14.55 3.56 -16.69
N THR A 445 15.68 3.54 -17.38
CA THR A 445 16.06 2.38 -18.17
C THR A 445 16.28 1.17 -17.26
N MET A 446 16.23 -0.02 -17.83
CA MET A 446 16.20 -1.29 -17.10
C MET A 446 17.32 -1.38 -16.05
N ASP A 447 16.94 -1.57 -14.79
CA ASP A 447 17.83 -1.80 -13.66
C ASP A 447 17.71 -3.26 -13.22
N ILE A 448 18.13 -4.16 -14.11
CA ILE A 448 18.13 -5.61 -13.94
C ILE A 448 19.53 -6.13 -13.74
N GLY A 449 19.66 -7.36 -13.24
CA GLY A 449 20.94 -7.94 -12.81
C GLY A 449 21.19 -7.72 -11.32
N GLY A 450 22.27 -8.23 -10.77
CA GLY A 450 22.58 -8.13 -9.35
C GLY A 450 21.49 -8.75 -8.46
N ASP A 451 20.82 -7.90 -7.69
CA ASP A 451 19.69 -8.27 -6.79
C ASP A 451 18.35 -8.48 -7.51
N LYS A 452 18.29 -8.21 -8.83
CA LYS A 452 17.08 -8.35 -9.66
C LYS A 452 17.35 -9.30 -10.83
N PRO A 453 17.41 -10.61 -10.57
CA PRO A 453 17.74 -11.59 -11.59
C PRO A 453 16.66 -11.65 -12.67
N VAL A 454 17.10 -11.94 -13.89
CA VAL A 454 16.23 -12.16 -15.05
C VAL A 454 16.68 -13.45 -15.71
N ASP A 455 15.87 -14.51 -15.60
CA ASP A 455 16.27 -15.89 -15.90
C ASP A 455 16.75 -16.12 -17.33
N TYR A 456 16.15 -15.41 -18.31
CA TYR A 456 16.52 -15.56 -19.72
C TYR A 456 17.81 -14.82 -20.13
N LEU A 457 18.46 -14.05 -19.21
CA LEU A 457 19.68 -13.31 -19.51
C LEU A 457 20.96 -14.02 -19.10
N ASN A 458 20.90 -15.18 -18.45
CA ASN A 458 22.06 -15.95 -17.99
C ASN A 458 23.10 -15.13 -17.19
N ILE A 459 22.63 -14.12 -16.43
CA ILE A 459 23.48 -13.33 -15.55
C ILE A 459 23.88 -14.20 -14.36
N PRO A 460 25.20 -14.43 -14.09
CA PRO A 460 25.63 -15.29 -13.01
C PRO A 460 25.28 -14.70 -11.65
N ALA A 461 24.96 -15.55 -10.68
CA ALA A 461 24.79 -15.13 -9.29
C ALA A 461 26.12 -14.59 -8.72
N GLU A 462 26.08 -13.48 -8.00
CA GLU A 462 27.22 -12.77 -7.48
C GLU A 462 27.26 -12.78 -5.95
N ALA A 463 28.44 -12.75 -5.36
CA ALA A 463 28.62 -12.67 -3.91
C ALA A 463 28.19 -11.30 -3.33
N ASN A 464 28.20 -10.24 -4.13
CA ASN A 464 27.81 -8.88 -3.76
C ASN A 464 26.91 -8.27 -4.84
N PRO A 465 25.64 -8.70 -4.96
CA PRO A 465 24.75 -8.33 -6.06
C PRO A 465 24.59 -6.81 -6.24
N PHE A 466 24.50 -6.05 -5.15
CA PHE A 466 24.36 -4.59 -5.21
C PHE A 466 25.59 -3.86 -5.78
N LEU A 467 26.79 -4.45 -5.66
CA LEU A 467 28.04 -3.91 -6.21
C LEU A 467 28.41 -4.53 -7.55
N GLY A 468 27.60 -5.46 -8.04
CA GLY A 468 27.94 -6.34 -9.15
C GLY A 468 27.44 -5.87 -10.51
N TYR A 469 27.08 -6.84 -11.33
CA TYR A 469 26.74 -6.72 -12.73
C TYR A 469 25.25 -6.44 -12.90
N ARG A 470 24.88 -5.15 -12.87
CA ARG A 470 23.49 -4.66 -12.95
C ARG A 470 23.40 -3.33 -13.70
N ALA A 471 22.22 -3.00 -14.15
CA ALA A 471 21.85 -1.72 -14.75
C ALA A 471 22.79 -1.33 -15.92
N VAL A 472 23.33 -0.11 -15.96
CA VAL A 472 24.22 0.35 -17.05
C VAL A 472 25.41 -0.58 -17.30
N ARG A 473 25.87 -1.32 -16.29
CA ARG A 473 27.01 -2.22 -16.38
C ARG A 473 26.77 -3.44 -17.26
N ILE A 474 25.49 -3.85 -17.45
CA ILE A 474 25.10 -4.95 -18.32
C ILE A 474 24.80 -4.51 -19.74
N TYR A 475 24.63 -3.21 -20.00
CA TYR A 475 24.10 -2.72 -21.28
C TYR A 475 25.01 -3.01 -22.46
N GLU A 476 26.32 -3.03 -22.26
CA GLU A 476 27.28 -3.31 -23.35
C GLU A 476 27.11 -4.75 -23.86
N GLU A 477 26.97 -5.72 -22.96
CA GLU A 477 26.77 -7.13 -23.32
C GLU A 477 25.35 -7.37 -23.88
N TYR A 478 24.35 -6.69 -23.35
CA TYR A 478 22.96 -6.78 -23.78
C TYR A 478 22.51 -5.55 -24.58
N ALA A 479 23.39 -5.04 -25.46
CA ALA A 479 23.15 -3.81 -26.22
C ALA A 479 21.87 -3.84 -27.07
N SER A 480 21.46 -5.01 -27.53
CA SER A 480 20.20 -5.17 -28.29
C SER A 480 18.97 -4.88 -27.43
N LEU A 481 18.95 -5.34 -26.17
CA LEU A 481 17.83 -5.05 -25.24
C LEU A 481 17.77 -3.57 -24.90
N PHE A 482 18.93 -2.98 -24.62
CA PHE A 482 19.02 -1.56 -24.33
C PHE A 482 18.57 -0.70 -25.52
N THR A 483 19.01 -1.04 -26.74
CA THR A 483 18.56 -0.35 -27.96
C THR A 483 17.05 -0.49 -28.17
N THR A 484 16.48 -1.68 -27.97
CA THR A 484 15.04 -1.93 -28.05
C THR A 484 14.28 -1.02 -27.07
N GLN A 485 14.75 -0.89 -25.82
CA GLN A 485 14.14 0.00 -24.84
C GLN A 485 14.27 1.47 -25.23
N LEU A 486 15.46 1.92 -25.67
CA LEU A 486 15.65 3.30 -26.14
C LEU A 486 14.73 3.64 -27.32
N ARG A 487 14.63 2.75 -28.31
CA ARG A 487 13.75 2.94 -29.48
C ARG A 487 12.28 3.03 -29.06
N SER A 488 11.81 2.17 -28.14
CA SER A 488 10.43 2.22 -27.65
C SER A 488 10.12 3.50 -26.90
N ILE A 489 11.04 3.98 -26.03
CA ILE A 489 10.88 5.28 -25.34
C ILE A 489 10.86 6.43 -26.35
N LEU A 490 11.79 6.44 -27.32
CA LEU A 490 11.84 7.45 -28.36
C LEU A 490 10.54 7.47 -29.18
N ARG A 491 10.04 6.33 -29.65
CA ARG A 491 8.76 6.25 -30.37
C ARG A 491 7.60 6.80 -29.56
N ALA A 492 7.52 6.41 -28.28
CA ALA A 492 6.48 6.89 -27.39
C ALA A 492 6.58 8.42 -27.11
N SER A 493 7.79 9.00 -27.16
CA SER A 493 8.00 10.43 -26.93
C SER A 493 7.32 11.35 -27.96
N ALA A 494 6.95 10.80 -29.14
CA ALA A 494 6.12 11.52 -30.11
C ALA A 494 4.71 11.85 -29.59
N HIS A 495 4.24 11.16 -28.55
CA HIS A 495 2.88 11.27 -28.01
C HIS A 495 2.80 12.05 -26.70
N GLY A 496 3.94 12.41 -26.09
CA GLY A 496 3.92 13.12 -24.82
C GLY A 496 5.30 13.40 -24.24
N ASN A 497 5.31 13.96 -23.03
CA ASN A 497 6.54 14.47 -22.38
C ASN A 497 7.25 13.32 -21.64
N LEU A 498 8.12 12.60 -22.34
CA LEU A 498 9.02 11.61 -21.76
C LEU A 498 10.41 12.16 -21.49
N LYS A 499 11.06 11.64 -20.46
CA LYS A 499 12.48 11.86 -20.17
C LYS A 499 13.14 10.51 -19.93
N ILE A 500 14.40 10.34 -20.32
CA ILE A 500 15.16 9.12 -20.11
C ILE A 500 16.07 9.30 -18.90
N MET A 501 16.11 8.33 -17.99
CA MET A 501 16.98 8.34 -16.82
C MET A 501 17.79 7.04 -16.76
N ILE A 502 19.12 7.16 -16.65
CA ILE A 502 20.04 6.02 -16.62
C ILE A 502 20.43 5.71 -15.16
N PRO A 503 20.19 4.49 -14.66
CA PRO A 503 20.61 4.07 -13.32
C PRO A 503 22.08 3.70 -13.24
N MET A 504 22.66 3.70 -12.03
CA MET A 504 23.97 3.14 -11.68
C MET A 504 25.18 3.74 -12.39
N ILE A 505 25.06 4.93 -12.96
CA ILE A 505 26.19 5.64 -13.56
C ILE A 505 27.27 5.89 -12.50
N SER A 506 28.50 5.57 -12.84
CA SER A 506 29.68 5.73 -11.97
C SER A 506 30.83 6.52 -12.60
N SER A 507 30.82 6.70 -13.94
CA SER A 507 31.88 7.39 -14.70
C SER A 507 31.32 8.11 -15.93
N MET A 508 32.18 8.97 -16.53
CA MET A 508 31.86 9.68 -17.77
C MET A 508 31.82 8.74 -18.98
N GLU A 509 32.61 7.69 -18.98
CA GLU A 509 32.64 6.71 -20.07
C GLU A 509 31.28 6.06 -20.26
N GLU A 510 30.59 5.73 -19.17
CA GLU A 510 29.24 5.15 -19.22
C GLU A 510 28.24 6.15 -19.82
N ILE A 511 28.32 7.45 -19.46
CA ILE A 511 27.44 8.50 -20.01
C ILE A 511 27.69 8.65 -21.51
N LEU A 512 28.95 8.72 -21.94
CA LEU A 512 29.29 8.90 -23.34
C LEU A 512 28.84 7.70 -24.18
N TRP A 513 29.05 6.48 -23.67
CA TRP A 513 28.55 5.25 -24.32
C TRP A 513 27.02 5.26 -24.48
N VAL A 514 26.28 5.62 -23.44
CA VAL A 514 24.82 5.73 -23.49
C VAL A 514 24.38 6.76 -24.53
N LYS A 515 25.04 7.91 -24.61
CA LYS A 515 24.75 8.96 -25.60
C LYS A 515 24.99 8.46 -27.02
N GLU A 516 26.05 7.69 -27.24
CA GLU A 516 26.31 7.05 -28.54
C GLU A 516 25.16 6.11 -28.92
N LYS A 517 24.73 5.24 -28.00
CA LYS A 517 23.60 4.32 -28.24
C LYS A 517 22.27 5.05 -28.47
N LEU A 518 22.03 6.12 -27.75
CA LEU A 518 20.86 6.97 -27.95
C LEU A 518 20.88 7.63 -29.34
N ALA A 519 22.06 8.11 -29.78
CA ALA A 519 22.25 8.68 -31.12
C ALA A 519 22.03 7.64 -32.23
N GLU A 520 22.54 6.41 -32.04
CA GLU A 520 22.30 5.28 -32.92
C GLU A 520 20.80 4.96 -33.06
N ALA A 521 20.08 4.85 -31.91
CA ALA A 521 18.64 4.59 -31.88
C ALA A 521 17.85 5.69 -32.61
N LYS A 522 18.17 6.96 -32.38
CA LYS A 522 17.60 8.11 -33.10
C LYS A 522 17.84 8.01 -34.60
N GLN A 523 19.07 7.63 -35.03
CA GLN A 523 19.38 7.50 -36.44
C GLN A 523 18.63 6.34 -37.12
N GLN A 524 18.43 5.22 -36.40
CA GLN A 524 17.64 4.10 -36.91
C GLN A 524 16.18 4.54 -37.14
N LEU A 525 15.54 5.21 -36.16
CA LEU A 525 14.17 5.70 -36.29
C LEU A 525 14.00 6.73 -37.40
N ARG A 526 15.00 7.62 -37.64
CA ARG A 526 15.01 8.55 -38.77
C ARG A 526 15.03 7.81 -40.11
N ASN A 527 15.88 6.79 -40.23
CA ASN A 527 15.97 5.98 -41.42
C ASN A 527 14.67 5.22 -41.74
N GLU A 528 13.95 4.83 -40.70
CA GLU A 528 12.63 4.15 -40.79
C GLU A 528 11.46 5.15 -40.89
N HIS A 529 11.72 6.45 -40.88
CA HIS A 529 10.72 7.54 -40.86
C HIS A 529 9.72 7.48 -39.71
N ILE A 530 10.12 6.97 -38.55
CA ILE A 530 9.31 6.87 -37.35
C ILE A 530 9.48 8.17 -36.55
N PRO A 531 8.39 8.87 -36.20
CA PRO A 531 8.46 10.13 -35.45
C PRO A 531 8.87 9.89 -33.99
N PHE A 532 9.64 10.81 -33.44
CA PHE A 532 10.03 10.86 -32.02
C PHE A 532 10.45 12.27 -31.63
N ASP A 533 10.60 12.55 -30.33
CA ASP A 533 11.13 13.80 -29.83
C ASP A 533 12.67 13.84 -29.98
N GLU A 534 13.14 14.66 -30.90
CA GLU A 534 14.59 14.86 -31.16
C GLU A 534 15.33 15.43 -29.93
N LYS A 535 14.63 16.16 -29.07
CA LYS A 535 15.17 16.84 -27.89
C LYS A 535 14.80 16.15 -26.57
N ILE A 536 14.42 14.88 -26.62
CA ILE A 536 14.09 14.13 -25.40
C ILE A 536 15.19 14.30 -24.34
N PRO A 537 14.88 14.76 -23.14
CA PRO A 537 15.88 14.97 -22.09
C PRO A 537 16.48 13.66 -21.61
N LEU A 538 17.81 13.66 -21.45
CA LEU A 538 18.59 12.57 -20.90
C LEU A 538 19.11 12.96 -19.52
N GLY A 539 18.81 12.19 -18.49
CA GLY A 539 19.31 12.35 -17.14
C GLY A 539 19.93 11.09 -16.58
N ILE A 540 20.51 11.22 -15.41
CA ILE A 540 21.09 10.08 -14.68
C ILE A 540 20.54 10.00 -13.25
N MET A 541 20.50 8.79 -12.73
CA MET A 541 20.25 8.57 -11.32
C MET A 541 21.54 8.77 -10.53
N LEU A 542 21.51 9.74 -9.63
CA LEU A 542 22.66 10.04 -8.77
C LEU A 542 22.58 9.12 -7.54
N GLU A 543 23.23 8.00 -7.61
CA GLU A 543 23.19 6.96 -6.59
C GLU A 543 24.55 6.31 -6.31
N VAL A 544 25.50 6.46 -7.22
CA VAL A 544 26.89 6.03 -7.01
C VAL A 544 27.74 7.23 -6.58
N PRO A 545 28.42 7.19 -5.42
CA PRO A 545 29.14 8.35 -4.86
C PRO A 545 30.21 8.96 -5.76
N SER A 546 30.83 8.20 -6.67
CA SER A 546 31.85 8.71 -7.59
C SER A 546 31.34 9.86 -8.46
N VAL A 547 30.11 9.78 -8.94
CA VAL A 547 29.48 10.80 -9.79
C VAL A 547 29.39 12.15 -9.09
N MET A 548 29.28 12.18 -7.76
CA MET A 548 29.21 13.44 -7.00
C MET A 548 30.44 14.32 -7.21
N PHE A 549 31.60 13.73 -7.53
CA PHE A 549 32.85 14.43 -7.71
C PHE A 549 33.12 14.86 -9.15
N ILE A 550 32.25 14.46 -10.09
CA ILE A 550 32.33 14.80 -11.51
C ILE A 550 31.04 15.42 -12.05
N ILE A 551 30.19 15.96 -11.16
CA ILE A 551 28.89 16.56 -11.53
C ILE A 551 29.02 17.64 -12.60
N ASP A 552 30.03 18.50 -12.51
CA ASP A 552 30.33 19.55 -13.48
C ASP A 552 30.52 18.98 -14.88
N GLN A 553 31.31 17.92 -15.03
CA GLN A 553 31.52 17.23 -16.29
C GLN A 553 30.23 16.53 -16.77
N CYS A 554 29.50 15.91 -15.86
CA CYS A 554 28.20 15.29 -16.20
C CYS A 554 27.21 16.33 -16.74
N CYS A 555 27.18 17.54 -16.17
CA CYS A 555 26.25 18.61 -16.58
C CYS A 555 26.50 19.09 -18.01
N GLU A 556 27.69 18.89 -18.58
CA GLU A 556 27.95 19.19 -19.99
C GLU A 556 27.23 18.20 -20.93
N GLU A 557 26.98 16.98 -20.46
CA GLU A 557 26.50 15.87 -21.29
C GLU A 557 25.04 15.50 -21.05
N ILE A 558 24.46 15.85 -19.89
CA ILE A 558 23.11 15.45 -19.51
C ILE A 558 22.26 16.66 -19.07
N ASP A 559 20.92 16.46 -19.04
CA ASP A 559 19.96 17.53 -18.81
C ASP A 559 19.50 17.63 -17.37
N PHE A 560 19.43 16.51 -16.62
CA PHE A 560 18.92 16.48 -15.26
C PHE A 560 19.48 15.32 -14.43
N PHE A 561 19.30 15.45 -13.12
CA PHE A 561 19.65 14.41 -12.14
C PHE A 561 18.42 14.01 -11.30
N SER A 562 18.40 12.75 -10.86
CA SER A 562 17.46 12.31 -9.82
C SER A 562 18.21 11.48 -8.78
N ILE A 563 18.12 11.86 -7.51
CA ILE A 563 18.83 11.19 -6.42
C ILE A 563 18.13 9.87 -6.09
N GLY A 564 18.81 8.75 -6.31
CA GLY A 564 18.41 7.42 -5.81
C GLY A 564 18.81 7.26 -4.35
N SER A 565 18.04 7.83 -3.41
CA SER A 565 18.45 7.94 -2.00
C SER A 565 18.71 6.60 -1.33
N ASN A 566 18.07 5.51 -1.77
CA ASN A 566 18.24 4.18 -1.18
C ASN A 566 19.65 3.64 -1.48
N ASP A 567 20.02 3.57 -2.75
CA ASP A 567 21.32 3.06 -3.18
C ASP A 567 22.45 4.02 -2.80
N LEU A 568 22.22 5.34 -2.91
CA LEU A 568 23.20 6.32 -2.45
C LEU A 568 23.49 6.20 -0.95
N THR A 569 22.51 5.98 -0.10
CA THR A 569 22.72 5.74 1.34
C THR A 569 23.54 4.47 1.55
N GLN A 570 23.21 3.39 0.85
CA GLN A 570 23.89 2.11 0.92
C GLN A 570 25.37 2.25 0.54
N TYR A 571 25.66 2.85 -0.59
CA TYR A 571 27.02 2.97 -1.10
C TYR A 571 27.86 4.00 -0.36
N LEU A 572 27.29 5.12 0.04
CA LEU A 572 28.01 6.16 0.78
C LEU A 572 28.38 5.69 2.19
N LEU A 573 27.51 4.95 2.85
CA LEU A 573 27.74 4.41 4.20
C LEU A 573 28.40 3.01 4.16
N ALA A 574 28.55 2.41 2.99
CA ALA A 574 29.07 1.04 2.80
C ALA A 574 28.28 0.00 3.64
N VAL A 575 26.96 0.08 3.62
CA VAL A 575 26.06 -0.76 4.41
C VAL A 575 25.05 -1.43 3.49
N ASP A 576 25.05 -2.75 3.49
CA ASP A 576 24.04 -3.54 2.82
C ASP A 576 22.71 -3.45 3.60
N ARG A 577 21.68 -2.85 2.96
CA ARG A 577 20.36 -2.62 3.58
C ARG A 577 19.58 -3.92 3.85
N ASP A 578 19.86 -4.97 3.09
CA ASP A 578 19.15 -6.26 3.19
C ASP A 578 19.84 -7.22 4.17
N ASN A 579 21.04 -6.88 4.64
CA ASN A 579 21.73 -7.65 5.66
C ASN A 579 21.28 -7.23 7.08
N ALA A 580 20.44 -8.07 7.71
CA ALA A 580 19.85 -7.81 9.03
C ALA A 580 20.88 -7.49 10.15
N LYS A 581 22.14 -7.91 10.02
CA LYS A 581 23.18 -7.66 11.05
C LYS A 581 23.73 -6.25 10.97
N VAL A 582 23.74 -5.63 9.78
CA VAL A 582 24.34 -4.31 9.56
C VAL A 582 23.33 -3.23 9.20
N THR A 583 22.09 -3.57 8.84
CA THR A 583 21.03 -2.63 8.43
C THR A 583 20.76 -1.54 9.48
N ARG A 584 21.08 -1.76 10.78
CA ARG A 584 21.02 -0.72 11.82
C ARG A 584 21.93 0.49 11.53
N HIS A 585 22.94 0.33 10.69
CA HIS A 585 23.85 1.41 10.27
C HIS A 585 23.35 2.13 9.01
N TYR A 586 22.34 1.59 8.33
CA TYR A 586 21.68 2.21 7.20
C TYR A 586 20.71 3.30 7.71
N ASN A 587 21.18 4.56 7.68
CA ASN A 587 20.36 5.68 8.17
C ASN A 587 20.55 6.91 7.28
N SER A 588 19.52 7.27 6.52
CA SER A 588 19.49 8.44 5.64
C SER A 588 19.46 9.79 6.38
N LEU A 589 19.38 9.80 7.72
CA LEU A 589 19.58 10.99 8.55
C LEU A 589 21.03 11.17 9.02
N ASN A 590 21.94 10.33 8.55
CA ASN A 590 23.36 10.48 8.86
C ASN A 590 23.87 11.85 8.36
N PRO A 591 24.54 12.65 9.22
CA PRO A 591 25.05 13.97 8.81
C PRO A 591 26.00 13.93 7.61
N ALA A 592 26.76 12.85 7.40
CA ALA A 592 27.59 12.69 6.23
C ALA A 592 26.74 12.55 4.95
N PHE A 593 25.63 11.82 5.02
CA PHE A 593 24.71 11.67 3.90
C PHE A 593 24.01 13.01 3.58
N LEU A 594 23.57 13.77 4.59
CA LEU A 594 22.96 15.10 4.37
C LEU A 594 23.94 16.09 3.73
N ARG A 595 25.21 16.06 4.13
CA ARG A 595 26.29 16.87 3.50
C ARG A 595 26.53 16.47 2.06
N ALA A 596 26.50 15.17 1.77
CA ALA A 596 26.64 14.65 0.42
C ALA A 596 25.49 15.11 -0.48
N LEU A 597 24.25 15.06 0.03
CA LEU A 597 23.09 15.57 -0.70
C LEU A 597 23.19 17.07 -0.98
N ASP A 598 23.54 17.87 0.04
CA ASP A 598 23.68 19.33 -0.13
C ASP A 598 24.78 19.67 -1.13
N PHE A 599 25.93 18.97 -1.05
CA PHE A 599 27.01 19.12 -2.01
C PHE A 599 26.55 18.87 -3.45
N ALA A 600 25.81 17.77 -3.68
CA ALA A 600 25.32 17.39 -5.00
C ALA A 600 24.32 18.41 -5.54
N VAL A 601 23.31 18.79 -4.73
CA VAL A 601 22.29 19.77 -5.14
C VAL A 601 22.93 21.10 -5.50
N GLN A 602 23.83 21.61 -4.66
CA GLN A 602 24.53 22.86 -4.93
C GLN A 602 25.43 22.79 -6.17
N ALA A 603 26.07 21.65 -6.42
CA ALA A 603 26.90 21.46 -7.61
C ALA A 603 26.07 21.48 -8.90
N VAL A 604 24.95 20.78 -8.91
CA VAL A 604 24.03 20.72 -10.07
C VAL A 604 23.43 22.11 -10.34
N HIS A 605 22.95 22.80 -9.30
CA HIS A 605 22.35 24.12 -9.45
C HIS A 605 23.35 25.20 -9.93
N ARG A 606 24.62 25.12 -9.53
CA ARG A 606 25.66 26.02 -10.07
C ARG A 606 25.83 25.90 -11.57
N GLN A 607 25.50 24.76 -12.15
CA GLN A 607 25.54 24.52 -13.60
C GLN A 607 24.19 24.80 -14.27
N GLY A 608 23.18 25.31 -13.51
CA GLY A 608 21.85 25.62 -14.03
C GLY A 608 21.04 24.39 -14.44
N LYS A 609 21.38 23.22 -13.90
CA LYS A 609 20.67 21.97 -14.16
C LYS A 609 19.68 21.67 -13.05
N TRP A 610 18.71 20.80 -13.35
CA TRP A 610 17.63 20.37 -12.49
C TRP A 610 18.00 19.07 -11.71
N ILE A 611 17.59 18.98 -10.45
CA ILE A 611 17.84 17.81 -9.60
C ILE A 611 16.62 17.47 -8.74
N GLY A 612 16.13 16.22 -8.88
CA GLY A 612 15.07 15.64 -8.08
C GLY A 612 15.57 14.57 -7.11
N LEU A 613 14.62 13.98 -6.36
CA LEU A 613 14.85 12.83 -5.47
C LEU A 613 13.71 11.83 -5.63
N CYS A 614 14.04 10.56 -5.92
CA CYS A 614 13.06 9.51 -6.20
C CYS A 614 13.11 8.30 -5.23
N GLY A 615 13.89 8.38 -4.16
CA GLY A 615 13.95 7.33 -3.16
C GLY A 615 12.83 7.40 -2.11
N GLU A 616 12.76 6.39 -1.25
CA GLU A 616 11.77 6.31 -0.15
C GLU A 616 11.85 7.47 0.85
N LEU A 617 12.98 8.17 0.90
CA LEU A 617 13.17 9.33 1.75
C LEU A 617 12.14 10.43 1.45
N GLY A 618 11.71 10.58 0.19
CA GLY A 618 10.69 11.54 -0.24
C GLY A 618 9.33 11.34 0.42
N ALA A 619 8.95 10.09 0.74
CA ALA A 619 7.68 9.76 1.38
C ALA A 619 7.67 10.02 2.90
N LYS A 620 8.84 10.20 3.52
CA LYS A 620 8.95 10.41 4.97
C LYS A 620 8.64 11.86 5.34
N GLY A 621 7.38 12.16 5.68
CA GLY A 621 6.95 13.51 6.04
C GLY A 621 7.76 14.18 7.16
N SER A 622 8.40 13.40 8.07
CA SER A 622 9.28 13.94 9.10
C SER A 622 10.59 14.53 8.54
N VAL A 623 11.03 14.10 7.38
CA VAL A 623 12.27 14.51 6.72
C VAL A 623 12.03 15.64 5.71
N LEU A 624 10.77 15.85 5.30
CA LEU A 624 10.40 16.85 4.32
C LEU A 624 11.02 18.25 4.56
N PRO A 625 11.14 18.76 5.80
CA PRO A 625 11.81 20.04 6.05
C PRO A 625 13.28 20.07 5.59
N LEU A 626 14.00 18.94 5.72
CA LEU A 626 15.39 18.84 5.23
C LEU A 626 15.44 18.82 3.70
N LEU A 627 14.49 18.12 3.05
CA LEU A 627 14.38 18.07 1.59
C LEU A 627 14.06 19.45 1.00
N VAL A 628 13.14 20.19 1.62
CA VAL A 628 12.87 21.60 1.27
C VAL A 628 14.13 22.44 1.48
N GLY A 629 14.84 22.24 2.60
CA GLY A 629 16.09 22.96 2.90
C GLY A 629 17.22 22.68 1.93
N LEU A 630 17.27 21.49 1.30
CA LEU A 630 18.20 21.15 0.22
C LEU A 630 17.94 21.99 -1.03
N GLY A 631 16.68 22.40 -1.27
CA GLY A 631 16.29 23.15 -2.45
C GLY A 631 16.14 22.27 -3.69
N LEU A 632 15.70 21.02 -3.53
CA LEU A 632 15.39 20.11 -4.63
C LEU A 632 14.30 20.70 -5.54
N ASP A 633 14.39 20.42 -6.83
CA ASP A 633 13.37 20.84 -7.82
C ASP A 633 12.16 19.90 -7.80
N GLU A 634 12.37 18.60 -7.50
CA GLU A 634 11.34 17.57 -7.42
C GLU A 634 11.58 16.62 -6.26
N ILE A 635 10.49 16.14 -5.68
CA ILE A 635 10.48 14.94 -4.85
C ILE A 635 9.46 13.96 -5.36
N SER A 636 9.82 12.68 -5.52
CA SER A 636 8.87 11.67 -5.95
C SER A 636 8.68 10.56 -4.91
N MET A 637 7.45 10.06 -4.85
CA MET A 637 7.01 9.11 -3.82
C MET A 637 5.85 8.24 -4.30
N GLY A 638 5.43 7.28 -3.47
CA GLY A 638 4.20 6.54 -3.74
C GLY A 638 2.98 7.47 -3.78
N ALA A 639 2.10 7.29 -4.76
CA ALA A 639 0.95 8.15 -5.04
C ALA A 639 0.06 8.48 -3.80
N PRO A 640 -0.25 7.55 -2.87
CA PRO A 640 -1.05 7.85 -1.69
C PRO A 640 -0.44 8.89 -0.73
N SER A 641 0.88 9.09 -0.77
CA SER A 641 1.60 10.03 0.10
C SER A 641 1.61 11.47 -0.42
N ILE A 642 1.28 11.70 -1.69
CA ILE A 642 1.40 12.99 -2.36
C ILE A 642 0.55 14.10 -1.73
N PRO A 643 -0.76 13.90 -1.47
CA PRO A 643 -1.58 14.97 -0.89
C PRO A 643 -1.08 15.42 0.49
N ALA A 644 -0.64 14.47 1.32
CA ALA A 644 -0.09 14.77 2.65
C ALA A 644 1.26 15.51 2.56
N ALA A 645 2.11 15.16 1.60
CA ALA A 645 3.37 15.85 1.36
C ALA A 645 3.15 17.30 0.92
N LYS A 646 2.20 17.54 0.00
CA LYS A 646 1.82 18.90 -0.44
C LYS A 646 1.27 19.74 0.71
N ALA A 647 0.33 19.17 1.47
CA ALA A 647 -0.25 19.85 2.63
C ALA A 647 0.81 20.27 3.66
N ARG A 648 1.79 19.39 3.90
CA ARG A 648 2.87 19.70 4.83
C ARG A 648 3.86 20.71 4.25
N MET A 649 4.20 20.62 2.97
CA MET A 649 5.09 21.56 2.30
C MET A 649 4.55 22.99 2.36
N ALA A 650 3.25 23.18 2.18
CA ALA A 650 2.60 24.48 2.27
C ALA A 650 2.71 25.15 3.64
N GLN A 651 3.08 24.40 4.67
CA GLN A 651 3.30 24.94 6.03
C GLN A 651 4.77 25.29 6.30
N LEU A 652 5.70 24.93 5.41
CA LEU A 652 7.14 25.08 5.61
C LEU A 652 7.65 26.36 4.96
N ASP A 653 8.44 27.15 5.71
CA ASP A 653 9.23 28.24 5.18
C ASP A 653 10.59 27.72 4.70
N SER A 654 10.94 28.00 3.43
CA SER A 654 12.16 27.44 2.82
C SER A 654 13.45 27.91 3.51
N ARG A 655 13.47 29.13 4.02
CA ARG A 655 14.63 29.72 4.72
C ARG A 655 14.83 29.07 6.07
N ALA A 656 13.75 28.85 6.83
CA ALA A 656 13.78 28.13 8.08
C ALA A 656 14.24 26.67 7.86
N CYS A 657 13.77 26.03 6.81
CA CYS A 657 14.20 24.69 6.40
C CYS A 657 15.70 24.65 6.03
N ARG A 658 16.20 25.66 5.34
CA ARG A 658 17.65 25.78 5.03
C ARG A 658 18.49 25.94 6.29
N GLN A 659 18.04 26.73 7.25
CA GLN A 659 18.72 26.86 8.55
C GLN A 659 18.73 25.55 9.32
N LEU A 660 17.62 24.85 9.33
CA LEU A 660 17.50 23.50 9.92
C LEU A 660 18.50 22.52 9.27
N LEU A 661 18.58 22.49 7.95
CA LEU A 661 19.52 21.63 7.23
C LEU A 661 20.97 21.93 7.62
N ASN A 662 21.34 23.22 7.70
CA ASN A 662 22.69 23.63 8.12
C ASN A 662 23.00 23.14 9.55
N GLN A 663 22.02 23.20 10.46
CA GLN A 663 22.18 22.66 11.80
C GLN A 663 22.27 21.13 11.80
N ALA A 664 21.44 20.45 10.99
CA ALA A 664 21.47 18.99 10.85
C ALA A 664 22.81 18.49 10.30
N MET A 665 23.39 19.18 9.33
CA MET A 665 24.73 18.89 8.80
C MET A 665 25.84 19.14 9.82
N ALA A 666 25.64 19.98 10.81
CA ALA A 666 26.58 20.23 11.90
C ALA A 666 26.45 19.22 13.05
N CYS A 667 25.36 18.44 13.12
CA CYS A 667 25.20 17.35 14.08
C CYS A 667 26.30 16.29 13.93
N ARG A 668 26.54 15.54 15.01
CA ARG A 668 27.56 14.49 15.08
C ARG A 668 26.97 13.10 14.83
N THR A 669 25.67 12.93 15.11
CA THR A 669 24.97 11.65 15.05
C THR A 669 23.60 11.80 14.37
N SER A 670 23.08 10.71 13.81
CA SER A 670 21.69 10.66 13.29
C SER A 670 20.65 10.93 14.38
N LEU A 671 20.90 10.51 15.62
CA LEU A 671 20.00 10.73 16.75
C LEU A 671 19.89 12.24 17.08
N GLU A 672 21.00 12.97 17.01
CA GLU A 672 20.97 14.44 17.17
C GLU A 672 20.14 15.10 16.05
N VAL A 673 20.21 14.59 14.81
CA VAL A 673 19.38 15.08 13.68
C VAL A 673 17.90 14.78 13.94
N GLU A 674 17.58 13.59 14.43
CA GLU A 674 16.20 13.23 14.81
C GLU A 674 15.64 14.16 15.90
N HIS A 675 16.45 14.45 16.94
CA HIS A 675 16.08 15.39 17.99
C HIS A 675 15.91 16.81 17.46
N LEU A 676 16.79 17.24 16.56
CA LEU A 676 16.71 18.56 15.92
C LEU A 676 15.44 18.68 15.07
N LEU A 677 15.09 17.64 14.29
CA LEU A 677 13.82 17.59 13.55
C LEU A 677 12.60 17.62 14.48
N ALA A 678 12.67 16.96 15.62
CA ALA A 678 11.61 17.02 16.62
C ALA A 678 11.47 18.44 17.19
N GLN A 679 12.58 19.08 17.54
CA GLN A 679 12.60 20.47 18.03
C GLN A 679 12.10 21.46 16.97
N PHE A 680 12.51 21.31 15.70
CA PHE A 680 12.02 22.13 14.60
C PHE A 680 10.50 21.99 14.42
N ARG A 681 9.97 20.79 14.51
CA ARG A 681 8.51 20.60 14.52
C ARG A 681 7.85 21.35 15.68
N MET A 682 8.48 21.34 16.85
CA MET A 682 7.96 22.08 18.00
C MET A 682 8.08 23.60 17.84
N SER A 683 9.16 24.11 17.23
CA SER A 683 9.38 25.55 17.03
C SER A 683 8.54 26.13 15.88
N GLN A 684 8.22 25.35 14.85
CA GLN A 684 7.20 25.73 13.85
C GLN A 684 5.80 25.83 14.47
N GLN A 685 5.67 25.43 15.73
CA GLN A 685 4.46 25.42 16.53
C GLN A 685 4.30 26.65 17.42
N ASP A 686 4.92 27.79 17.11
CA ASP A 686 4.54 29.10 17.68
C ASP A 686 3.12 29.55 17.22
N ALA A 687 2.27 28.58 16.85
CA ALA A 687 0.86 28.84 16.71
C ALA A 687 0.28 29.16 18.09
N PRO A 688 -0.50 30.22 18.21
CA PRO A 688 -1.04 30.64 19.49
C PRO A 688 -1.80 29.48 20.15
N LEU A 689 -1.70 29.38 21.47
CA LEU A 689 -2.36 28.30 22.25
C LEU A 689 -3.87 28.23 22.02
N VAL A 690 -4.46 29.37 21.61
CA VAL A 690 -5.88 29.52 21.23
C VAL A 690 -5.97 30.04 19.82
N THR A 691 -6.71 29.31 18.97
CA THR A 691 -7.06 29.77 17.61
C THR A 691 -8.55 29.60 17.37
N ALA A 692 -9.13 30.37 16.48
CA ALA A 692 -10.55 30.26 16.12
C ALA A 692 -10.93 28.84 15.60
N GLN A 693 -10.00 28.15 14.97
CA GLN A 693 -10.20 26.76 14.49
C GLN A 693 -10.44 25.74 15.61
N CYS A 694 -9.97 26.03 16.83
CA CYS A 694 -10.15 25.18 17.99
C CYS A 694 -11.36 25.62 18.86
N ILE A 695 -12.20 26.51 18.35
CA ILE A 695 -13.38 27.03 19.03
C ILE A 695 -14.65 26.65 18.27
N THR A 696 -15.53 25.92 18.93
CA THR A 696 -16.82 25.49 18.39
C THR A 696 -17.94 26.25 19.09
N LEU A 697 -18.74 26.96 18.31
CA LEU A 697 -19.89 27.70 18.83
C LEU A 697 -21.19 26.99 18.48
N ASP A 698 -22.14 27.07 19.40
CA ASP A 698 -23.52 26.61 19.22
C ASP A 698 -23.61 25.15 18.75
N SER A 699 -22.76 24.30 19.36
CA SER A 699 -22.73 22.86 19.09
C SER A 699 -24.00 22.16 19.59
N ASP A 700 -24.43 21.13 18.82
CA ASP A 700 -25.56 20.27 19.14
C ASP A 700 -25.15 19.01 19.93
N TRP A 701 -23.95 18.98 20.50
CA TRP A 701 -23.53 17.88 21.37
C TRP A 701 -24.39 17.79 22.63
N ARG A 702 -24.84 16.58 22.96
CA ARG A 702 -25.88 16.32 23.97
C ARG A 702 -25.38 15.60 25.20
N SER A 703 -24.13 15.16 25.20
CA SER A 703 -23.54 14.43 26.32
C SER A 703 -22.06 14.79 26.48
N LYS A 704 -21.52 14.49 27.63
CA LYS A 704 -20.09 14.70 27.95
C LYS A 704 -19.19 13.90 26.99
N GLU A 705 -19.63 12.70 26.61
CA GLU A 705 -18.93 11.81 25.68
C GLU A 705 -18.83 12.46 24.30
N GLU A 706 -19.92 13.02 23.78
CA GLU A 706 -19.93 13.74 22.52
C GLU A 706 -19.07 15.00 22.55
N VAL A 707 -19.07 15.72 23.66
CA VAL A 707 -18.25 16.94 23.84
C VAL A 707 -16.77 16.60 23.81
N ILE A 708 -16.32 15.64 24.63
CA ILE A 708 -14.90 15.25 24.71
C ILE A 708 -14.44 14.73 23.35
N LYS A 709 -15.24 13.82 22.74
CA LYS A 709 -14.94 13.31 21.41
C LYS A 709 -14.89 14.42 20.37
N GLY A 710 -15.92 15.26 20.28
CA GLY A 710 -16.00 16.32 19.26
C GLY A 710 -14.86 17.32 19.38
N MET A 711 -14.46 17.68 20.61
CA MET A 711 -13.34 18.60 20.82
C MET A 711 -11.99 17.95 20.44
N THR A 712 -11.77 16.66 20.75
CA THR A 712 -10.54 15.96 20.33
C THR A 712 -10.48 15.73 18.82
N ASP A 713 -11.62 15.44 18.18
CA ASP A 713 -11.75 15.37 16.74
C ASP A 713 -11.43 16.70 16.06
N ASN A 714 -11.90 17.83 16.62
CA ASN A 714 -11.58 19.16 16.10
C ASN A 714 -10.08 19.49 16.21
N LEU A 715 -9.38 18.98 17.24
CA LEU A 715 -7.93 19.08 17.33
C LEU A 715 -7.22 18.29 16.23
N LEU A 716 -7.75 17.12 15.83
CA LEU A 716 -7.25 16.37 14.67
C LEU A 716 -7.43 17.19 13.39
N LEU A 717 -8.62 17.74 13.15
CA LEU A 717 -8.91 18.56 11.96
C LEU A 717 -8.08 19.85 11.91
N ALA A 718 -7.75 20.42 13.07
CA ALA A 718 -6.88 21.58 13.19
C ALA A 718 -5.37 21.24 13.11
N GLY A 719 -5.01 19.97 12.91
CA GLY A 719 -3.62 19.50 12.85
C GLY A 719 -2.87 19.58 14.18
N ARG A 720 -3.58 19.67 15.31
CA ARG A 720 -3.02 19.81 16.66
C ARG A 720 -2.86 18.48 17.39
N CYS A 721 -3.57 17.45 16.97
CA CYS A 721 -3.54 16.10 17.51
C CYS A 721 -3.46 15.08 16.37
N ARG A 722 -2.64 14.03 16.53
CA ARG A 722 -2.52 12.96 15.53
C ARG A 722 -3.38 11.73 15.87
N TYR A 723 -3.56 11.49 17.17
CA TYR A 723 -4.24 10.30 17.71
C TYR A 723 -5.38 10.71 18.64
N PRO A 724 -6.51 11.22 18.11
CA PRO A 724 -7.60 11.77 18.94
C PRO A 724 -8.16 10.75 19.92
N ARG A 725 -8.30 9.48 19.55
CA ARG A 725 -8.80 8.42 20.44
C ARG A 725 -7.88 8.17 21.64
N LYS A 726 -6.55 8.31 21.47
CA LYS A 726 -5.59 8.19 22.58
C LYS A 726 -5.60 9.43 23.48
N LEU A 727 -5.71 10.62 22.88
CA LEU A 727 -5.88 11.86 23.65
C LEU A 727 -7.20 11.85 24.45
N GLU A 728 -8.26 11.34 23.85
CA GLU A 728 -9.55 11.12 24.49
C GLU A 728 -9.41 10.21 25.72
N ALA A 729 -8.67 9.09 25.58
CA ALA A 729 -8.41 8.20 26.70
C ALA A 729 -7.67 8.90 27.87
N ASP A 730 -6.69 9.76 27.56
CA ASP A 730 -5.98 10.55 28.59
C ASP A 730 -6.91 11.55 29.28
N LEU A 731 -7.83 12.17 28.55
CA LEU A 731 -8.85 13.07 29.12
C LEU A 731 -9.81 12.32 30.03
N TRP A 732 -10.29 11.16 29.61
CA TRP A 732 -11.18 10.32 30.42
C TRP A 732 -10.49 9.76 31.66
N ALA A 733 -9.21 9.37 31.55
CA ALA A 733 -8.43 8.94 32.70
C ALA A 733 -8.31 10.05 33.75
N ARG A 734 -8.13 11.32 33.32
CA ARG A 734 -8.11 12.49 34.19
C ARG A 734 -9.48 12.77 34.79
N GLU A 735 -10.54 12.67 34.01
CA GLU A 735 -11.92 12.91 34.42
C GLU A 735 -12.44 11.87 35.42
N ALA A 736 -11.94 10.64 35.36
CA ALA A 736 -12.25 9.56 36.30
C ALA A 736 -11.67 9.80 37.69
N VAL A 737 -10.62 10.60 37.85
CA VAL A 737 -10.03 10.95 39.15
C VAL A 737 -10.91 11.94 39.88
N PHE A 738 -11.38 12.98 39.20
CA PHE A 738 -12.26 14.01 39.72
C PHE A 738 -12.90 14.77 38.57
N SER A 739 -14.21 15.00 38.65
CA SER A 739 -14.95 15.76 37.66
C SER A 739 -14.36 17.17 37.49
N THR A 740 -14.23 17.59 36.25
CA THR A 740 -13.69 18.92 35.88
C THR A 740 -14.77 19.98 35.71
N GLY A 741 -16.02 19.70 36.13
CA GLY A 741 -17.08 20.71 36.29
C GLY A 741 -16.67 21.73 37.31
N LEU A 742 -16.90 23.01 37.05
CA LEU A 742 -16.58 24.12 37.98
C LEU A 742 -17.81 24.79 38.58
N GLY A 743 -19.01 24.32 38.21
CA GLY A 743 -20.22 25.10 38.45
C GLY A 743 -20.32 26.26 37.41
N PHE A 744 -21.31 27.14 37.63
CA PHE A 744 -21.59 28.30 36.74
C PHE A 744 -21.82 27.94 35.26
N SER A 745 -22.18 26.71 34.93
CA SER A 745 -22.32 26.13 33.61
C SER A 745 -20.99 25.99 32.84
N PHE A 746 -19.85 25.92 33.53
CA PHE A 746 -18.51 25.75 32.97
C PHE A 746 -17.88 24.43 33.35
N ALA A 747 -17.12 23.84 32.41
CA ALA A 747 -16.21 22.72 32.64
C ALA A 747 -14.84 22.98 32.03
N ILE A 748 -13.77 22.47 32.68
CA ILE A 748 -12.38 22.60 32.21
C ILE A 748 -11.74 21.20 32.17
N PRO A 749 -12.10 20.35 31.22
CA PRO A 749 -11.38 19.10 30.97
C PRO A 749 -9.93 19.41 30.58
N HIS A 750 -8.98 18.66 31.14
CA HIS A 750 -7.57 18.91 30.87
C HIS A 750 -6.75 17.63 30.93
N SER A 751 -5.73 17.55 30.09
CA SER A 751 -4.78 16.46 30.12
C SER A 751 -3.39 16.90 29.64
N LYS A 752 -2.36 16.24 30.18
CA LYS A 752 -0.99 16.30 29.67
C LYS A 752 -0.70 15.02 28.93
N SER A 753 -0.63 15.11 27.60
CA SER A 753 -0.59 13.94 26.70
C SER A 753 0.61 14.00 25.76
N GLU A 754 1.17 12.85 25.40
CA GLU A 754 2.15 12.71 24.32
C GLU A 754 1.47 12.67 22.94
N HIS A 755 0.14 12.55 22.91
CA HIS A 755 -0.65 12.44 21.69
C HIS A 755 -1.10 13.80 21.13
N ILE A 756 -0.88 14.88 21.87
CA ILE A 756 -1.07 16.25 21.42
C ILE A 756 0.25 16.79 20.84
N GLU A 757 0.22 17.23 19.61
CA GLU A 757 1.41 17.78 18.94
C GLU A 757 1.66 19.24 19.38
N GLN A 758 0.60 20.01 19.55
CA GLN A 758 0.64 21.40 19.98
C GLN A 758 -0.23 21.61 21.21
N SER A 759 0.34 22.15 22.28
CA SER A 759 -0.44 22.57 23.45
C SER A 759 -1.56 23.50 23.00
N THR A 760 -2.80 23.22 23.41
CA THR A 760 -3.96 23.94 22.88
C THR A 760 -4.99 24.18 23.96
N ILE A 761 -5.59 25.35 23.93
CA ILE A 761 -6.84 25.70 24.61
C ILE A 761 -7.94 25.66 23.56
N SER A 762 -8.83 24.69 23.65
CA SER A 762 -10.01 24.61 22.80
C SER A 762 -11.27 24.94 23.57
N VAL A 763 -12.26 25.50 22.89
CA VAL A 763 -13.49 25.96 23.51
C VAL A 763 -14.70 25.39 22.78
N ALA A 764 -15.69 24.98 23.55
CA ALA A 764 -17.01 24.62 23.02
C ALA A 764 -18.11 25.38 23.76
N ARG A 765 -19.00 26.05 23.02
CA ARG A 765 -20.28 26.56 23.53
C ARG A 765 -21.39 25.68 22.97
N LEU A 766 -22.20 25.11 23.84
CA LEU A 766 -23.28 24.19 23.49
C LEU A 766 -24.61 24.93 23.38
N ASN A 767 -25.49 24.43 22.52
CA ASN A 767 -26.87 24.92 22.43
C ASN A 767 -27.69 24.64 23.67
N ALA A 768 -27.40 23.52 24.37
CA ALA A 768 -28.03 23.13 25.61
C ALA A 768 -26.98 22.62 26.61
N PRO A 769 -27.19 22.80 27.93
CA PRO A 769 -26.27 22.29 28.93
C PRO A 769 -26.26 20.75 28.91
N VAL A 770 -25.10 20.17 29.19
CA VAL A 770 -24.89 18.72 29.35
C VAL A 770 -24.46 18.39 30.76
N ARG A 771 -24.84 17.20 31.24
CA ARG A 771 -24.41 16.74 32.55
C ARG A 771 -22.91 16.52 32.61
N TRP A 772 -22.23 17.10 33.62
CA TRP A 772 -20.78 17.03 33.81
C TRP A 772 -20.46 16.66 35.28
N GLY A 773 -20.51 15.38 35.61
CA GLY A 773 -20.48 14.94 37.01
C GLY A 773 -21.75 15.30 37.77
N ASP A 774 -21.59 16.06 38.83
CA ASP A 774 -22.73 16.57 39.63
C ASP A 774 -23.25 17.92 39.13
N ASP A 775 -22.56 18.57 38.21
CA ASP A 775 -22.88 19.87 37.65
C ASP A 775 -23.48 19.73 36.22
N GLU A 776 -23.94 20.86 35.68
CA GLU A 776 -24.24 21.03 34.23
C GLU A 776 -23.26 22.00 33.61
N ALA A 777 -22.78 21.69 32.39
CA ALA A 777 -21.88 22.53 31.65
C ALA A 777 -22.44 22.86 30.24
N GLN A 778 -22.41 24.13 29.89
CA GLN A 778 -22.77 24.62 28.57
C GLN A 778 -21.57 25.28 27.88
N PHE A 779 -20.58 25.72 28.64
CA PHE A 779 -19.35 26.30 28.14
C PHE A 779 -18.15 25.46 28.60
N ILE A 780 -17.44 24.85 27.65
CA ILE A 780 -16.34 23.94 27.94
C ILE A 780 -15.03 24.52 27.43
N ILE A 781 -14.03 24.61 28.31
CA ILE A 781 -12.67 25.03 27.95
C ILE A 781 -11.73 23.87 28.19
N MET A 782 -11.31 23.19 27.11
CA MET A 782 -10.43 22.03 27.19
C MET A 782 -8.97 22.46 27.04
N LEU A 783 -8.13 22.06 28.00
CA LEU A 783 -6.68 22.29 27.98
C LEU A 783 -5.96 20.99 27.67
N THR A 784 -5.34 20.90 26.52
CA THR A 784 -4.52 19.78 26.10
C THR A 784 -3.08 20.22 25.96
N LEU A 785 -2.19 19.62 26.73
CA LEU A 785 -0.82 20.04 26.86
C LEU A 785 0.14 18.97 26.40
N ASN A 786 1.12 19.36 25.59
CA ASN A 786 2.16 18.43 25.14
C ASN A 786 3.04 18.01 26.33
N LYS A 787 3.23 16.71 26.51
CA LYS A 787 3.98 16.12 27.64
C LYS A 787 5.44 16.59 27.70
N HIS A 788 6.01 16.93 26.54
CA HIS A 788 7.40 17.32 26.37
C HIS A 788 7.62 18.84 26.41
N ALA A 789 6.55 19.65 26.46
CA ALA A 789 6.66 21.10 26.55
C ALA A 789 7.02 21.54 27.98
N ALA A 790 7.82 22.60 28.10
CA ALA A 790 8.44 23.05 29.36
C ALA A 790 7.46 23.30 30.50
N GLY A 791 7.83 22.79 31.66
CA GLY A 791 7.05 22.46 32.85
C GLY A 791 6.14 23.49 33.53
N ASP A 792 6.50 24.76 33.75
CA ASP A 792 5.76 25.63 34.67
C ASP A 792 4.70 26.55 34.05
N GLN A 793 4.77 26.76 32.73
CA GLN A 793 3.86 27.65 32.04
C GLN A 793 2.39 27.16 32.10
N HIS A 794 2.19 25.86 32.15
CA HIS A 794 0.87 25.22 32.19
C HIS A 794 0.10 25.49 33.48
N MET A 795 0.77 25.36 34.62
CA MET A 795 0.14 25.63 35.93
C MET A 795 -0.24 27.11 36.07
N ARG A 796 0.54 28.00 35.46
CA ARG A 796 0.24 29.44 35.43
C ARG A 796 -1.02 29.72 34.61
N ILE A 797 -1.10 29.15 33.39
CA ILE A 797 -2.27 29.31 32.49
C ILE A 797 -3.52 28.75 33.16
N PHE A 798 -3.45 27.53 33.68
CA PHE A 798 -4.57 26.90 34.37
C PHE A 798 -5.04 27.73 35.58
N SER A 799 -4.11 28.13 36.43
CA SER A 799 -4.43 28.93 37.62
C SER A 799 -5.00 30.32 37.27
N ARG A 800 -4.54 30.90 36.12
CA ARG A 800 -5.04 32.20 35.67
C ARG A 800 -6.44 32.04 35.10
N LEU A 801 -6.67 31.02 34.26
CA LEU A 801 -7.98 30.72 33.69
C LEU A 801 -9.02 30.42 34.79
N ALA A 802 -8.67 29.56 35.73
CA ALA A 802 -9.57 29.22 36.87
C ALA A 802 -9.95 30.46 37.67
N ARG A 803 -9.01 31.37 37.94
CA ARG A 803 -9.28 32.63 38.63
C ARG A 803 -10.19 33.54 37.81
N ARG A 804 -9.94 33.69 36.49
CA ARG A 804 -10.76 34.50 35.59
C ARG A 804 -12.19 34.02 35.49
N ILE A 805 -12.41 32.71 35.47
CA ILE A 805 -13.76 32.10 35.40
C ILE A 805 -14.57 32.40 36.68
N MET A 806 -13.94 32.64 37.80
CA MET A 806 -14.65 33.05 39.01
C MET A 806 -15.31 34.45 38.89
N HIS A 807 -14.84 35.30 37.96
CA HIS A 807 -15.41 36.62 37.73
C HIS A 807 -16.59 36.57 36.75
N GLU A 808 -17.74 37.07 37.20
CA GLU A 808 -19.01 37.02 36.44
C GLU A 808 -18.89 37.80 35.09
N GLU A 809 -18.24 38.95 35.10
CA GLU A 809 -18.04 39.77 33.89
C GLU A 809 -17.29 39.01 32.80
N PHE A 810 -16.25 38.27 33.16
CA PHE A 810 -15.47 37.44 32.23
C PHE A 810 -16.31 36.29 31.65
N ARG A 811 -17.09 35.58 32.49
CA ARG A 811 -18.01 34.54 32.04
C ARG A 811 -19.04 35.08 31.09
N ASN A 812 -19.65 36.22 31.38
CA ASN A 812 -20.67 36.84 30.55
C ASN A 812 -20.10 37.27 29.19
N THR A 813 -18.86 37.80 29.19
CA THR A 813 -18.16 38.15 27.94
C THR A 813 -17.90 36.95 27.06
N LEU A 814 -17.43 35.82 27.66
CA LEU A 814 -17.21 34.56 26.91
C LEU A 814 -18.51 33.98 26.32
N VAL A 815 -19.55 33.91 27.18
CA VAL A 815 -20.83 33.31 26.78
C VAL A 815 -21.50 34.11 25.64
N ASN A 816 -21.42 35.45 25.69
CA ASN A 816 -22.04 36.35 24.71
C ASN A 816 -21.16 36.68 23.52
N ALA A 817 -19.96 36.10 23.42
CA ALA A 817 -19.08 36.35 22.28
C ALA A 817 -19.72 35.93 20.97
N ALA A 818 -19.68 36.84 19.97
CA ALA A 818 -20.37 36.67 18.69
C ALA A 818 -19.63 35.74 17.71
N SER A 819 -18.31 35.54 17.91
CA SER A 819 -17.48 34.75 17.00
C SER A 819 -16.37 34.00 17.72
N ALA A 820 -15.85 33.00 17.07
CA ALA A 820 -14.68 32.22 17.54
C ALA A 820 -13.45 33.14 17.68
N ASP A 821 -13.24 34.08 16.74
CA ASP A 821 -12.14 35.04 16.82
C ASP A 821 -12.24 35.97 18.05
N ALA A 822 -13.44 36.37 18.41
CA ALA A 822 -13.67 37.20 19.61
C ALA A 822 -13.27 36.42 20.89
N ILE A 823 -13.63 35.13 20.99
CA ILE A 823 -13.23 34.28 22.12
C ILE A 823 -11.71 34.06 22.12
N ALA A 824 -11.12 33.78 20.94
CA ALA A 824 -9.69 33.58 20.84
C ALA A 824 -8.90 34.81 21.30
N SER A 825 -9.29 36.02 20.82
CA SER A 825 -8.66 37.28 21.20
C SER A 825 -8.83 37.60 22.68
N LEU A 826 -10.03 37.36 23.24
CA LEU A 826 -10.29 37.55 24.68
C LEU A 826 -9.41 36.64 25.54
N LEU A 827 -9.33 35.33 25.20
CA LEU A 827 -8.50 34.39 25.94
C LEU A 827 -7.02 34.68 25.80
N GLN A 828 -6.54 35.09 24.62
CA GLN A 828 -5.16 35.52 24.45
C GLN A 828 -4.81 36.73 25.31
N HIS A 829 -5.68 37.75 25.34
CA HIS A 829 -5.47 38.93 26.15
C HIS A 829 -5.52 38.64 27.64
N GLU A 830 -6.54 37.96 28.13
CA GLU A 830 -6.78 37.69 29.55
C GLU A 830 -5.80 36.69 30.17
N LEU A 831 -5.28 35.79 29.38
CA LEU A 831 -4.29 34.80 29.83
C LEU A 831 -2.83 35.22 29.55
N GLU A 832 -2.64 36.41 28.88
CA GLU A 832 -1.32 36.92 28.46
C GLU A 832 -0.53 35.85 27.70
N LEU A 833 -1.16 35.30 26.64
CA LEU A 833 -0.61 34.22 25.79
C LEU A 833 0.14 34.80 24.60
#